data_44f7bc75fc5f22c2833c116cd5c67d01
#
_entry.id   44f7bc75fc5f22c2833c116cd5c67d01
#
_cell.length_a   1.000
_cell.length_b   1.000
_cell.length_c   1.000
_cell.angle_alpha   90.00
_cell.angle_beta   90.00
_cell.angle_gamma   90.00
#
_symmetry.space_group_name_H-M   'P 1'
#
loop_
_entity.id
_entity.type
_entity.pdbx_description
1 polymer ?
#
loop_
_entity_poly.entity_id
_entity_poly.type
_entity_poly.pdbx_seq_one_letter_code
_entity_poly.pdbx_strand_id
1 'polypeptide(L)'
;MRRTVALFTSALLVAVLPSLPASAAPEPPSPAPGWSVAGDVIRWTAPAPMPPTDAGVEFWEGDRILGTARESADLRTFTLDAKPANPAALQVRSAGRRLDVAEPAPPASLAAPELPALLPQAQADPGKPGPYATSTGEYALDPIKLPEYAAPIEMDAVVVAPKDAPGKRPLVLFLHGRHFTCYSKTNPNQIGMSWPCPAGLTAVPSHRGYLKAQQLLASQGYVTVSISANGINAQDAATIDAGAQGRSSLVRHHLTKWADWAGAARSSAPAAVKSAPPADMSKVLLVGHSRGGEGVNRAATDSLNPPPGDTGFSGPVRWNIRGDVLIGPTIFGHNPQPDVPSVTFLPGCDGDVSDLQGQMFVDQTRGVSRGAALHSALYMVGANHNYFNSEWTPGQAEAPAFDDFWPGEQPDAVCAPGTATRLTADQQQTAGATYIAASAHLFLARDESVLPLLDGSGVRAPSADPARVLSHAVGGDRKPFVVPSLDTQASGSARVCAQVSTDPAAACGAVRSPHLVRFRFASSQPERQSIALKWTAAGQAAVVSPATPVSLHGSKELALRLAVPANAPATRFAISVTDQNGQKRSLGTVSVTGLPGTARLSALWAQEVRVPLPAGVGKATALELVPESASGEALLIDAHGWDKGLVPVVPARLGRVDATVTSVDEGNSGTVTHNVAVTATGNGTRTVRLFYNDTTNTPVTKLVTLKPGEHRVDVPITYTANTKWGPSTRYPVGVVAIDNAVIGAAFGALLVRDDDPAPKLTVAPVADSVGEGGALRWKLTLSEAADSSFTLVGLPLAPGVGELSTTDVDAEWFFQNSGEEALPSRPLSSTGLQLWVSVPPGQTSVEVVVPTVTDAEAEGEEQVKLKFEGRSPTGVGFEVTGKVADAA
;
A
#
# COMPACT_ATOMS: atom_id res chain seq x y z
N MET A 1 24.96 -77.27 26.57
CA MET A 1 26.14 -77.84 27.36
C MET A 1 27.37 -77.01 27.13
N ARG A 2 28.03 -76.66 28.21
CA ARG A 2 29.36 -76.10 28.41
C ARG A 2 29.58 -74.67 27.89
N ARG A 3 29.51 -73.69 28.82
CA ARG A 3 30.11 -72.37 28.87
C ARG A 3 31.63 -72.44 28.84
N THR A 4 32.29 -71.52 28.13
CA THR A 4 33.71 -71.22 28.42
C THR A 4 33.76 -69.65 28.54
N VAL A 5 34.20 -69.23 29.72
CA VAL A 5 34.49 -67.88 30.14
C VAL A 5 35.93 -67.60 29.73
N ALA A 6 36.22 -66.56 29.00
CA ALA A 6 37.52 -66.00 28.80
C ALA A 6 37.62 -64.63 29.45
N LEU A 7 38.39 -64.45 30.48
CA LEU A 7 38.83 -63.19 31.09
C LEU A 7 39.83 -62.53 30.11
N PHE A 8 39.54 -61.27 29.79
CA PHE A 8 40.51 -60.33 29.19
C PHE A 8 40.75 -59.18 30.15
N THR A 9 42.00 -59.12 30.65
CA THR A 9 42.57 -58.00 31.41
C THR A 9 42.76 -56.81 30.50
N SER A 10 42.08 -55.67 30.85
CA SER A 10 42.23 -54.43 30.13
C SER A 10 43.39 -53.62 30.74
N ALA A 11 44.42 -53.39 29.98
CA ALA A 11 45.39 -52.33 30.24
C ALA A 11 44.90 -50.98 29.80
N LEU A 12 44.79 -49.99 30.69
CA LEU A 12 44.47 -48.61 30.42
C LEU A 12 45.68 -47.94 29.74
N LEU A 13 45.58 -47.68 28.43
CA LEU A 13 46.45 -46.74 27.73
C LEU A 13 45.75 -45.37 27.76
N VAL A 14 46.25 -44.40 28.49
CA VAL A 14 45.85 -42.99 28.44
C VAL A 14 46.47 -42.39 27.17
N ALA A 15 45.70 -42.32 26.12
CA ALA A 15 46.09 -41.57 24.92
C ALA A 15 45.71 -40.10 25.13
N VAL A 16 46.69 -39.22 25.22
CA VAL A 16 46.52 -37.76 25.16
C VAL A 16 46.15 -37.41 23.70
N LEU A 17 44.89 -37.16 23.44
CA LEU A 17 44.39 -36.59 22.15
C LEU A 17 44.71 -35.08 22.13
N PRO A 18 45.33 -34.55 21.07
CA PRO A 18 45.45 -33.11 20.89
C PRO A 18 44.06 -32.52 20.74
N SER A 19 43.80 -31.45 21.50
CA SER A 19 42.58 -30.64 21.35
C SER A 19 42.49 -30.09 19.90
N LEU A 20 41.52 -30.57 19.16
CA LEU A 20 41.15 -29.96 17.89
C LEU A 20 40.68 -28.51 18.16
N PRO A 21 41.09 -27.53 17.36
CA PRO A 21 40.56 -26.18 17.50
C PRO A 21 39.02 -26.26 17.32
N ALA A 22 38.30 -25.57 18.21
CA ALA A 22 36.85 -25.44 18.10
C ALA A 22 36.53 -24.90 16.68
N SER A 23 35.78 -25.68 15.92
CA SER A 23 35.23 -25.19 14.64
C SER A 23 34.49 -23.88 14.94
N ALA A 24 34.94 -22.79 14.34
CA ALA A 24 34.18 -21.56 14.32
C ALA A 24 32.77 -21.89 13.83
N ALA A 25 31.75 -21.38 14.50
CA ALA A 25 30.38 -21.47 14.01
C ALA A 25 30.35 -20.93 12.56
N PRO A 26 29.63 -21.57 11.65
CA PRO A 26 29.55 -21.06 10.29
C PRO A 26 29.11 -19.59 10.33
N GLU A 27 29.88 -18.74 9.69
CA GLU A 27 29.48 -17.34 9.48
C GLU A 27 28.06 -17.30 8.88
N PRO A 28 27.18 -16.43 9.38
CA PRO A 28 25.88 -16.28 8.78
C PRO A 28 26.06 -15.88 7.31
N PRO A 29 25.26 -16.43 6.40
CA PRO A 29 25.37 -16.13 4.98
C PRO A 29 25.25 -14.61 4.76
N SER A 30 26.19 -14.06 3.99
CA SER A 30 26.22 -12.62 3.67
C SER A 30 24.96 -12.18 2.94
N PRO A 31 24.42 -11.01 3.23
CA PRO A 31 23.29 -10.46 2.52
C PRO A 31 23.63 -10.18 1.03
N ALA A 32 22.61 -10.13 0.18
CA ALA A 32 22.76 -9.81 -1.23
C ALA A 32 23.27 -8.34 -1.42
N PRO A 33 23.81 -7.99 -2.60
CA PRO A 33 24.28 -6.63 -2.87
C PRO A 33 23.23 -5.55 -2.56
N GLY A 34 23.67 -4.43 -1.99
CA GLY A 34 22.81 -3.33 -1.54
C GLY A 34 22.19 -3.53 -0.15
N TRP A 35 22.26 -4.72 0.42
CA TRP A 35 21.79 -5.01 1.76
C TRP A 35 22.91 -4.94 2.79
N SER A 36 22.61 -4.40 3.95
CA SER A 36 23.43 -4.52 5.14
C SER A 36 22.54 -4.78 6.36
N VAL A 37 23.05 -5.62 7.25
CA VAL A 37 22.40 -5.94 8.52
C VAL A 37 23.41 -5.63 9.63
N ALA A 38 23.08 -4.64 10.45
CA ALA A 38 23.89 -4.26 11.59
C ALA A 38 23.06 -4.44 12.87
N GLY A 39 23.26 -5.56 13.55
CA GLY A 39 22.45 -5.93 14.71
C GLY A 39 20.97 -6.09 14.37
N ASP A 40 20.12 -5.25 14.96
CA ASP A 40 18.67 -5.26 14.75
C ASP A 40 18.22 -4.22 13.70
N VAL A 41 19.13 -3.69 12.90
CA VAL A 41 18.83 -2.74 11.83
C VAL A 41 19.12 -3.38 10.49
N ILE A 42 18.10 -3.45 9.67
CA ILE A 42 18.21 -3.87 8.28
C ILE A 42 18.26 -2.59 7.43
N ARG A 43 19.19 -2.51 6.52
CA ARG A 43 19.31 -1.43 5.55
C ARG A 43 19.37 -2.00 4.14
N TRP A 44 18.68 -1.34 3.23
CA TRP A 44 18.82 -1.55 1.81
C TRP A 44 19.11 -0.22 1.11
N THR A 45 20.09 -0.21 0.21
CA THR A 45 20.45 0.95 -0.59
C THR A 45 20.08 0.68 -2.03
N ALA A 46 19.19 1.50 -2.58
CA ALA A 46 18.78 1.41 -3.97
C ALA A 46 19.90 1.91 -4.90
N PRO A 47 20.05 1.34 -6.11
CA PRO A 47 21.07 1.75 -7.08
C PRO A 47 20.89 3.19 -7.56
N ALA A 48 19.68 3.75 -7.49
CA ALA A 48 19.36 5.13 -7.81
C ALA A 48 18.30 5.67 -6.84
N PRO A 49 18.15 7.01 -6.70
CA PRO A 49 17.06 7.57 -5.91
C PRO A 49 15.71 7.02 -6.39
N MET A 50 14.88 6.61 -5.46
CA MET A 50 13.56 6.06 -5.76
C MET A 50 12.49 7.14 -5.61
N PRO A 51 11.43 7.13 -6.42
CA PRO A 51 10.34 8.08 -6.22
C PRO A 51 9.64 7.83 -4.88
N PRO A 52 9.04 8.86 -4.25
CA PRO A 52 8.21 8.67 -3.07
C PRO A 52 6.95 7.91 -3.46
N THR A 53 6.89 6.61 -3.14
CA THR A 53 5.77 5.76 -3.50
C THR A 53 4.61 5.88 -2.54
N ASP A 54 3.40 5.76 -3.05
CA ASP A 54 2.18 5.64 -2.25
C ASP A 54 2.09 4.28 -1.56
N ALA A 55 2.51 3.21 -2.25
CA ALA A 55 2.50 1.84 -1.72
C ALA A 55 3.50 1.62 -0.58
N GLY A 56 4.57 2.43 -0.50
CA GLY A 56 5.64 2.28 0.48
C GLY A 56 6.59 1.12 0.16
N VAL A 57 7.76 1.13 0.79
CA VAL A 57 8.80 0.11 0.65
C VAL A 57 8.75 -0.85 1.83
N GLU A 58 8.70 -2.13 1.57
CA GLU A 58 8.57 -3.19 2.56
C GLU A 58 9.76 -4.12 2.53
N PHE A 59 10.29 -4.48 3.71
CA PHE A 59 11.30 -5.51 3.86
C PHE A 59 10.67 -6.84 4.21
N TRP A 60 11.13 -7.87 3.56
CA TRP A 60 10.64 -9.23 3.65
C TRP A 60 11.78 -10.20 3.89
N GLU A 61 11.49 -11.32 4.51
CA GLU A 61 12.37 -12.48 4.63
C GLU A 61 11.64 -13.69 4.03
N GLY A 62 12.00 -14.04 2.81
CA GLY A 62 11.21 -15.00 2.03
C GLY A 62 9.76 -14.48 1.83
N ASP A 63 8.79 -15.22 2.36
CA ASP A 63 7.36 -14.85 2.30
C ASP A 63 6.84 -14.15 3.57
N ARG A 64 7.72 -13.90 4.55
CA ARG A 64 7.41 -13.20 5.79
C ARG A 64 7.73 -11.73 5.65
N ILE A 65 6.75 -10.85 5.83
CA ILE A 65 6.98 -9.41 5.95
C ILE A 65 7.65 -9.10 7.29
N LEU A 66 8.73 -8.33 7.24
CA LEU A 66 9.40 -7.80 8.43
C LEU A 66 8.82 -6.45 8.84
N GLY A 67 8.45 -5.62 7.88
CA GLY A 67 7.85 -4.32 8.13
C GLY A 67 7.99 -3.36 6.94
N THR A 68 7.46 -2.14 7.12
CA THR A 68 7.66 -1.05 6.16
C THR A 68 8.93 -0.30 6.53
N ALA A 69 9.82 -0.17 5.58
CA ALA A 69 11.08 0.54 5.74
C ALA A 69 10.85 2.06 5.82
N ARG A 70 11.69 2.74 6.59
CA ARG A 70 11.78 4.20 6.60
C ARG A 70 12.73 4.64 5.50
N GLU A 71 12.28 5.58 4.68
CA GLU A 71 13.11 6.20 3.66
C GLU A 71 13.98 7.31 4.25
N SER A 72 15.18 7.46 3.74
CA SER A 72 16.07 8.59 4.04
C SER A 72 15.80 9.77 3.09
N ALA A 73 16.34 10.94 3.43
CA ALA A 73 16.14 12.14 2.63
C ALA A 73 16.72 12.05 1.21
N ASP A 74 17.71 11.19 0.99
CA ASP A 74 18.31 10.91 -0.32
C ASP A 74 17.43 10.04 -1.23
N LEU A 75 16.33 9.47 -0.69
CA LEU A 75 15.42 8.54 -1.37
C LEU A 75 16.12 7.28 -1.92
N ARG A 76 17.31 6.95 -1.43
CA ARG A 76 18.10 5.78 -1.82
C ARG A 76 18.20 4.76 -0.68
N THR A 77 18.25 5.26 0.55
CA THR A 77 18.50 4.44 1.72
C THR A 77 17.18 4.15 2.45
N PHE A 78 16.90 2.88 2.63
CA PHE A 78 15.71 2.39 3.32
C PHE A 78 16.14 1.58 4.53
N THR A 79 15.53 1.83 5.67
CA THR A 79 15.92 1.18 6.93
C THR A 79 14.73 0.68 7.71
N LEU A 80 14.92 -0.45 8.38
CA LEU A 80 13.90 -1.04 9.25
C LEU A 80 14.58 -1.57 10.52
N ASP A 81 14.01 -1.24 11.67
CA ASP A 81 14.44 -1.83 12.94
C ASP A 81 13.75 -3.19 13.07
N ALA A 82 14.47 -4.24 12.68
CA ALA A 82 14.03 -5.62 12.72
C ALA A 82 15.24 -6.56 12.63
N LYS A 83 15.15 -7.72 13.30
CA LYS A 83 16.17 -8.76 13.25
C LYS A 83 15.75 -9.86 12.27
N PRO A 84 16.44 -10.02 11.12
CA PRO A 84 16.15 -11.13 10.22
C PRO A 84 16.71 -12.43 10.83
N ALA A 85 15.97 -13.52 10.66
CA ALA A 85 16.48 -14.86 11.04
C ALA A 85 17.45 -15.40 9.98
N ASN A 86 17.26 -15.04 8.72
CA ASN A 86 18.10 -15.41 7.59
C ASN A 86 18.40 -14.19 6.69
N PRO A 87 19.48 -13.46 6.89
CA PRO A 87 19.85 -12.31 6.09
C PRO A 87 19.95 -12.58 4.58
N ALA A 88 20.31 -13.78 4.15
CA ALA A 88 20.36 -14.15 2.73
C ALA A 88 18.97 -14.27 2.07
N ALA A 89 17.89 -14.36 2.84
CA ALA A 89 16.52 -14.41 2.36
C ALA A 89 15.83 -13.04 2.35
N LEU A 90 16.56 -11.95 2.62
CA LEU A 90 16.03 -10.60 2.61
C LEU A 90 15.57 -10.21 1.20
N GLN A 91 14.49 -9.46 1.15
CA GLN A 91 13.87 -8.95 -0.06
C GLN A 91 13.29 -7.57 0.22
N VAL A 92 13.41 -6.68 -0.75
CA VAL A 92 12.67 -5.41 -0.73
C VAL A 92 11.55 -5.45 -1.75
N ARG A 93 10.35 -5.04 -1.33
CA ARG A 93 9.15 -5.03 -2.18
C ARG A 93 8.40 -3.71 -2.04
N SER A 94 7.69 -3.32 -3.11
CA SER A 94 6.66 -2.28 -3.08
C SER A 94 5.45 -2.79 -3.84
N ALA A 95 4.25 -2.68 -3.27
CA ALA A 95 3.01 -3.23 -3.84
C ALA A 95 3.19 -4.68 -4.33
N GLY A 96 3.88 -5.53 -3.55
CA GLY A 96 4.16 -6.93 -3.87
C GLY A 96 5.25 -7.15 -4.94
N ARG A 97 5.80 -6.11 -5.54
CA ARG A 97 6.86 -6.16 -6.54
C ARG A 97 8.25 -6.16 -5.89
N ARG A 98 9.15 -7.02 -6.36
CA ARG A 98 10.56 -7.06 -5.94
C ARG A 98 11.32 -5.86 -6.51
N LEU A 99 12.11 -5.18 -5.69
CA LEU A 99 12.93 -4.02 -6.09
C LEU A 99 14.44 -4.32 -6.09
N ASP A 100 14.85 -5.43 -5.49
CA ASP A 100 16.24 -5.85 -5.31
C ASP A 100 16.71 -6.92 -6.32
N VAL A 101 15.86 -7.29 -7.25
CA VAL A 101 16.20 -8.23 -8.34
C VAL A 101 15.86 -7.61 -9.69
N ALA A 102 16.77 -7.74 -10.63
CA ALA A 102 16.46 -7.43 -12.01
C ALA A 102 15.36 -8.37 -12.50
N GLU A 103 14.29 -7.82 -13.06
CA GLU A 103 13.27 -8.64 -13.67
C GLU A 103 13.86 -9.34 -14.89
N PRO A 104 13.54 -10.64 -15.12
CA PRO A 104 13.98 -11.32 -16.32
C PRO A 104 13.49 -10.55 -17.54
N ALA A 105 14.37 -10.31 -18.51
CA ALA A 105 13.99 -9.70 -19.78
C ALA A 105 12.81 -10.47 -20.36
N PRO A 106 11.75 -9.80 -20.85
CA PRO A 106 10.65 -10.49 -21.50
C PRO A 106 11.22 -11.32 -22.69
N PRO A 107 10.75 -12.54 -22.91
CA PRO A 107 11.19 -13.32 -24.06
C PRO A 107 10.97 -12.51 -25.34
N ALA A 108 11.97 -12.47 -26.20
CA ALA A 108 12.04 -11.64 -27.40
C ALA A 108 10.92 -11.90 -28.46
N SER A 109 9.98 -12.78 -28.16
CA SER A 109 8.92 -13.26 -29.06
C SER A 109 7.49 -13.03 -28.58
N LEU A 110 7.25 -12.19 -27.57
CA LEU A 110 5.85 -11.84 -27.24
C LEU A 110 5.33 -10.91 -28.34
N ALA A 111 4.42 -11.43 -29.17
CA ALA A 111 3.56 -10.60 -30.00
C ALA A 111 2.94 -9.50 -29.11
N ALA A 112 2.85 -8.27 -29.61
CA ALA A 112 2.20 -7.19 -28.89
C ALA A 112 0.84 -7.71 -28.39
N PRO A 113 0.53 -7.59 -27.08
CA PRO A 113 -0.71 -8.11 -26.52
C PRO A 113 -1.92 -7.50 -27.24
N GLU A 114 -2.87 -8.34 -27.59
CA GLU A 114 -4.09 -7.86 -28.24
C GLU A 114 -4.90 -7.02 -27.25
N LEU A 115 -5.24 -5.80 -27.69
CA LEU A 115 -6.10 -4.92 -26.86
C LEU A 115 -7.51 -5.52 -26.80
N PRO A 116 -8.19 -5.48 -25.65
CA PRO A 116 -9.60 -5.82 -25.57
C PRO A 116 -10.41 -5.02 -26.60
N ALA A 117 -11.40 -5.64 -27.20
CA ALA A 117 -12.29 -4.97 -28.14
C ALA A 117 -12.97 -3.75 -27.47
N LEU A 118 -13.24 -2.70 -28.27
CA LEU A 118 -14.04 -1.58 -27.78
C LEU A 118 -15.45 -2.08 -27.44
N LEU A 119 -15.89 -1.80 -26.23
CA LEU A 119 -17.25 -2.08 -25.80
C LEU A 119 -18.27 -1.24 -26.61
N PRO A 120 -19.52 -1.67 -26.72
CA PRO A 120 -20.60 -0.86 -27.26
C PRO A 120 -20.70 0.50 -26.58
N GLN A 121 -21.07 1.54 -27.32
CA GLN A 121 -21.25 2.88 -26.74
C GLN A 121 -22.52 2.91 -25.87
N ALA A 122 -22.42 3.55 -24.70
CA ALA A 122 -23.57 3.89 -23.88
C ALA A 122 -24.39 5.01 -24.56
N GLN A 123 -25.67 5.08 -24.25
CA GLN A 123 -26.52 6.20 -24.72
C GLN A 123 -26.18 7.52 -24.00
N ALA A 124 -25.85 7.42 -22.70
CA ALA A 124 -25.39 8.56 -21.90
C ALA A 124 -23.90 8.79 -22.11
N ASP A 125 -23.51 10.06 -22.24
CA ASP A 125 -22.13 10.49 -22.36
C ASP A 125 -21.82 11.60 -21.34
N PRO A 126 -21.40 11.21 -20.12
CA PRO A 126 -21.15 12.17 -19.06
C PRO A 126 -19.88 13.01 -19.27
N GLY A 127 -19.05 12.68 -20.27
CA GLY A 127 -17.86 13.48 -20.62
C GLY A 127 -18.16 14.71 -21.47
N LYS A 128 -19.41 14.93 -21.87
CA LYS A 128 -19.80 16.15 -22.60
C LYS A 128 -19.87 17.36 -21.68
N PRO A 129 -19.26 18.51 -22.06
CA PRO A 129 -19.45 19.76 -21.31
C PRO A 129 -20.92 20.11 -21.13
N GLY A 130 -21.27 20.65 -19.98
CA GLY A 130 -22.58 21.19 -19.67
C GLY A 130 -22.76 22.64 -20.17
N PRO A 131 -23.90 23.25 -19.86
CA PRO A 131 -24.25 24.56 -20.40
C PRO A 131 -23.61 25.75 -19.68
N TYR A 132 -22.91 25.53 -18.55
CA TYR A 132 -22.37 26.63 -17.75
C TYR A 132 -20.94 26.99 -18.13
N ALA A 133 -20.66 28.29 -18.27
CA ALA A 133 -19.31 28.80 -18.21
C ALA A 133 -18.74 28.59 -16.80
N THR A 134 -17.45 28.47 -16.70
CA THR A 134 -16.78 28.16 -15.41
C THR A 134 -15.94 29.33 -14.91
N SER A 135 -15.74 29.40 -13.60
CA SER A 135 -14.76 30.27 -12.94
C SER A 135 -13.81 29.43 -12.12
N THR A 136 -12.54 29.84 -12.12
CA THR A 136 -11.48 29.21 -11.32
C THR A 136 -10.92 30.24 -10.35
N GLY A 137 -10.64 29.86 -9.11
CA GLY A 137 -9.99 30.69 -8.10
C GLY A 137 -9.45 29.81 -6.98
N GLU A 138 -8.68 30.41 -6.09
CA GLU A 138 -7.98 29.71 -5.02
C GLU A 138 -8.23 30.36 -3.67
N TYR A 139 -8.03 29.59 -2.61
CA TYR A 139 -7.94 30.12 -1.26
C TYR A 139 -6.84 29.41 -0.47
N ALA A 140 -6.28 30.14 0.47
CA ALA A 140 -5.46 29.63 1.56
C ALA A 140 -6.06 30.11 2.88
N LEU A 141 -6.17 29.19 3.85
CA LEU A 141 -6.63 29.46 5.19
C LEU A 141 -5.51 29.24 6.18
N ASP A 142 -5.73 29.62 7.45
CA ASP A 142 -4.79 29.32 8.51
C ASP A 142 -4.54 27.81 8.60
N PRO A 143 -3.28 27.36 8.70
CA PRO A 143 -2.93 25.95 8.82
C PRO A 143 -3.55 25.32 10.08
N ILE A 144 -3.84 24.03 10.01
CA ILE A 144 -4.34 23.27 11.15
C ILE A 144 -3.24 22.42 11.79
N LYS A 145 -3.39 22.14 13.09
CA LYS A 145 -2.57 21.17 13.80
C LYS A 145 -3.32 19.85 13.92
N LEU A 146 -2.65 18.76 13.55
CA LEU A 146 -3.15 17.41 13.73
C LEU A 146 -2.29 16.67 14.76
N PRO A 147 -2.84 15.79 15.61
CA PRO A 147 -2.11 15.21 16.73
C PRO A 147 -0.83 14.44 16.38
N GLU A 148 -0.82 13.75 15.23
CA GLU A 148 0.30 12.90 14.82
C GLU A 148 1.38 13.64 13.99
N TYR A 149 1.22 14.96 13.78
CA TYR A 149 2.06 15.73 12.87
C TYR A 149 2.82 16.82 13.59
N ALA A 150 4.13 16.84 13.44
CA ALA A 150 5.00 17.86 14.06
C ALA A 150 4.80 19.24 13.44
N ALA A 151 4.73 19.31 12.11
CA ALA A 151 4.47 20.56 11.40
C ALA A 151 2.97 20.74 11.12
N PRO A 152 2.46 21.99 11.15
CA PRO A 152 1.07 22.27 10.78
C PRO A 152 0.76 21.89 9.34
N ILE A 153 -0.49 21.53 9.07
CA ILE A 153 -0.98 21.12 7.74
C ILE A 153 -1.67 22.33 7.09
N GLU A 154 -1.32 22.60 5.87
CA GLU A 154 -1.91 23.68 5.07
C GLU A 154 -3.41 23.44 4.78
N MET A 155 -4.12 24.54 4.58
CA MET A 155 -5.54 24.55 4.20
C MET A 155 -5.73 25.29 2.87
N ASP A 156 -4.95 24.90 1.85
CA ASP A 156 -4.95 25.48 0.51
C ASP A 156 -5.86 24.70 -0.43
N ALA A 157 -6.53 25.40 -1.35
CA ALA A 157 -7.40 24.76 -2.30
C ALA A 157 -7.62 25.57 -3.58
N VAL A 158 -7.89 24.86 -4.69
CA VAL A 158 -8.41 25.44 -5.93
C VAL A 158 -9.91 25.12 -6.07
N VAL A 159 -10.69 26.12 -6.43
CA VAL A 159 -12.15 26.05 -6.63
C VAL A 159 -12.45 26.28 -8.10
N VAL A 160 -13.23 25.35 -8.69
CA VAL A 160 -13.82 25.56 -10.02
C VAL A 160 -15.33 25.43 -9.89
N ALA A 161 -16.05 26.45 -10.36
CA ALA A 161 -17.50 26.53 -10.16
C ALA A 161 -18.24 27.03 -11.41
N PRO A 162 -19.53 26.67 -11.59
CA PRO A 162 -20.34 27.21 -12.65
C PRO A 162 -20.61 28.70 -12.40
N LYS A 163 -20.55 29.52 -13.45
CA LYS A 163 -20.99 30.92 -13.40
C LYS A 163 -22.51 30.97 -13.55
N ASP A 164 -23.13 31.85 -12.79
CA ASP A 164 -24.56 32.19 -12.89
C ASP A 164 -25.53 31.00 -12.80
N ALA A 165 -25.08 29.85 -12.23
CA ALA A 165 -25.95 28.73 -12.01
C ALA A 165 -26.89 29.00 -10.82
N PRO A 166 -28.21 28.79 -10.98
CA PRO A 166 -29.18 29.14 -9.96
C PRO A 166 -29.18 28.16 -8.79
N GLY A 167 -29.47 28.70 -7.60
CA GLY A 167 -29.67 27.89 -6.39
C GLY A 167 -28.40 27.30 -5.80
N LYS A 168 -28.59 26.37 -4.86
CA LYS A 168 -27.49 25.60 -4.27
C LYS A 168 -27.06 24.48 -5.24
N ARG A 169 -25.77 24.25 -5.35
CA ARG A 169 -25.16 23.24 -6.25
C ARG A 169 -24.43 22.15 -5.46
N PRO A 170 -24.50 20.88 -5.87
CA PRO A 170 -23.75 19.81 -5.23
C PRO A 170 -22.26 20.12 -5.19
N LEU A 171 -21.55 19.63 -4.14
CA LEU A 171 -20.13 19.82 -3.94
C LEU A 171 -19.35 18.57 -4.30
N VAL A 172 -18.28 18.71 -5.09
CA VAL A 172 -17.29 17.65 -5.33
C VAL A 172 -15.96 18.08 -4.78
N LEU A 173 -15.42 17.32 -3.81
CA LEU A 173 -14.13 17.59 -3.18
C LEU A 173 -13.10 16.58 -3.68
N PHE A 174 -11.94 17.09 -4.14
CA PHE A 174 -10.80 16.31 -4.59
C PHE A 174 -9.67 16.35 -3.55
N LEU A 175 -9.00 15.21 -3.34
CA LEU A 175 -7.83 15.04 -2.48
C LEU A 175 -6.75 14.27 -3.23
N HIS A 176 -5.56 14.88 -3.37
CA HIS A 176 -4.43 14.21 -4.01
C HIS A 176 -3.74 13.19 -3.08
N GLY A 177 -2.95 12.29 -3.67
CA GLY A 177 -2.12 11.30 -3.00
C GLY A 177 -0.74 11.82 -2.61
N ARG A 178 0.20 10.88 -2.42
CA ARG A 178 1.57 11.19 -2.04
C ARG A 178 2.41 11.53 -3.27
N HIS A 179 3.15 12.61 -3.19
CA HIS A 179 4.07 13.08 -4.20
C HIS A 179 5.13 13.95 -3.54
N PHE A 180 6.16 14.36 -4.27
CA PHE A 180 7.07 15.40 -3.79
C PHE A 180 6.30 16.59 -3.26
N THR A 181 6.75 17.14 -2.15
CA THR A 181 6.08 18.28 -1.50
C THR A 181 6.70 19.61 -1.88
N CYS A 182 8.00 19.63 -2.18
CA CYS A 182 8.76 20.82 -2.52
C CYS A 182 9.65 20.62 -3.74
N TYR A 183 9.82 21.66 -4.55
CA TYR A 183 10.71 21.67 -5.71
C TYR A 183 11.39 23.02 -5.89
N SER A 184 12.50 23.04 -6.61
CA SER A 184 13.20 24.26 -7.02
C SER A 184 12.80 24.65 -8.44
N LYS A 185 12.40 25.91 -8.63
CA LYS A 185 12.09 26.46 -9.97
C LYS A 185 13.33 26.62 -10.86
N THR A 186 14.52 26.63 -10.26
CA THR A 186 15.79 26.89 -10.95
C THR A 186 16.68 25.65 -11.08
N ASN A 187 16.41 24.59 -10.29
CA ASN A 187 17.17 23.34 -10.31
C ASN A 187 16.21 22.15 -10.28
N PRO A 188 15.93 21.50 -11.43
CA PRO A 188 14.96 20.41 -11.51
C PRO A 188 15.35 19.15 -10.69
N ASN A 189 16.63 19.02 -10.31
CA ASN A 189 17.10 17.91 -9.47
C ASN A 189 16.87 18.18 -7.97
N GLN A 190 16.47 19.39 -7.60
CA GLN A 190 16.20 19.74 -6.21
C GLN A 190 14.71 19.63 -5.92
N ILE A 191 14.29 18.41 -5.63
CA ILE A 191 12.93 18.04 -5.20
C ILE A 191 13.03 17.32 -3.85
N GLY A 192 11.96 17.32 -3.07
CA GLY A 192 11.99 16.65 -1.76
C GLY A 192 10.65 16.53 -1.06
N MET A 193 10.70 15.88 0.11
CA MET A 193 9.55 15.58 0.97
C MET A 193 9.50 16.44 2.24
N SER A 194 10.18 17.57 2.28
CA SER A 194 10.18 18.46 3.45
C SER A 194 8.88 19.24 3.58
N TRP A 195 8.49 19.56 4.83
CA TRP A 195 7.39 20.49 5.09
C TRP A 195 7.58 21.26 6.41
N PRO A 196 7.38 22.60 6.46
CA PRO A 196 7.20 23.47 5.30
C PRO A 196 8.39 23.43 4.34
N CYS A 197 8.22 23.91 3.11
CA CYS A 197 9.31 23.93 2.14
C CYS A 197 10.47 24.79 2.64
N PRO A 198 11.72 24.29 2.59
CA PRO A 198 12.91 25.07 2.89
C PRO A 198 13.03 26.33 2.02
N ALA A 199 13.80 27.30 2.50
CA ALA A 199 14.06 28.53 1.75
C ALA A 199 14.62 28.24 0.35
N GLY A 200 14.06 28.89 -0.68
CA GLY A 200 14.42 28.67 -2.09
C GLY A 200 13.63 27.54 -2.78
N LEU A 201 12.85 26.76 -2.05
CA LEU A 201 11.95 25.77 -2.63
C LEU A 201 10.49 26.26 -2.60
N THR A 202 9.71 25.75 -3.54
CA THR A 202 8.29 26.06 -3.71
C THR A 202 7.47 24.79 -3.46
N ALA A 203 6.31 24.91 -2.86
CA ALA A 203 5.39 23.78 -2.68
C ALA A 203 4.85 23.29 -4.04
N VAL A 204 4.84 21.95 -4.23
CA VAL A 204 4.25 21.34 -5.43
C VAL A 204 2.73 21.54 -5.37
N PRO A 205 2.11 22.14 -6.41
CA PRO A 205 0.67 22.45 -6.38
C PRO A 205 -0.21 21.25 -6.76
N SER A 206 0.03 20.09 -6.17
CA SER A 206 -0.65 18.82 -6.49
C SER A 206 -2.17 18.91 -6.52
N HIS A 207 -2.77 19.79 -5.71
CA HIS A 207 -4.21 20.04 -5.70
C HIS A 207 -4.75 20.68 -6.99
N ARG A 208 -3.91 21.27 -7.84
CA ARG A 208 -4.33 21.81 -9.16
C ARG A 208 -4.41 20.75 -10.25
N GLY A 209 -3.89 19.58 -10.01
CA GLY A 209 -3.75 18.52 -11.01
C GLY A 209 -5.08 17.93 -11.53
N TYR A 210 -6.21 18.29 -10.96
CA TYR A 210 -7.54 17.78 -11.38
C TYR A 210 -8.38 18.82 -12.11
N LEU A 211 -7.81 19.93 -12.56
CA LEU A 211 -8.55 21.04 -13.20
C LEU A 211 -9.41 20.58 -14.38
N LYS A 212 -8.97 19.62 -15.20
CA LYS A 212 -9.74 19.10 -16.34
C LYS A 212 -11.06 18.48 -15.87
N ALA A 213 -11.03 17.64 -14.85
CA ALA A 213 -12.23 17.03 -14.27
C ALA A 213 -13.11 18.08 -13.55
N GLN A 214 -12.49 19.01 -12.81
CA GLN A 214 -13.21 20.09 -12.13
C GLN A 214 -13.93 21.00 -13.14
N GLN A 215 -13.30 21.36 -14.27
CA GLN A 215 -13.91 22.18 -15.33
C GLN A 215 -15.07 21.48 -15.98
N LEU A 216 -14.96 20.17 -16.28
CA LEU A 216 -16.06 19.37 -16.82
C LEU A 216 -17.26 19.40 -15.85
N LEU A 217 -17.04 19.03 -14.59
CA LEU A 217 -18.07 19.00 -13.56
C LEU A 217 -18.70 20.40 -13.34
N ALA A 218 -17.89 21.44 -13.29
CA ALA A 218 -18.37 22.80 -13.13
C ALA A 218 -19.22 23.24 -14.33
N SER A 219 -18.84 22.89 -15.56
CA SER A 219 -19.68 23.16 -16.75
C SER A 219 -21.05 22.48 -16.67
N GLN A 220 -21.12 21.33 -15.98
CA GLN A 220 -22.34 20.57 -15.72
C GLN A 220 -23.12 21.04 -14.49
N GLY A 221 -22.60 22.06 -13.79
CA GLY A 221 -23.31 22.72 -12.69
C GLY A 221 -22.94 22.25 -11.29
N TYR A 222 -21.83 21.51 -11.10
CA TYR A 222 -21.30 21.15 -9.79
C TYR A 222 -20.30 22.22 -9.30
N VAL A 223 -20.29 22.50 -8.01
CA VAL A 223 -19.20 23.24 -7.38
C VAL A 223 -18.09 22.26 -7.05
N THR A 224 -16.86 22.56 -7.43
CA THR A 224 -15.73 21.67 -7.15
C THR A 224 -14.65 22.38 -6.34
N VAL A 225 -14.02 21.67 -5.44
CA VAL A 225 -12.84 22.10 -4.66
C VAL A 225 -11.81 20.99 -4.62
N SER A 226 -10.56 21.33 -4.90
CA SER A 226 -9.43 20.40 -4.75
C SER A 226 -8.45 20.94 -3.71
N ILE A 227 -8.15 20.14 -2.69
CA ILE A 227 -7.43 20.56 -1.49
C ILE A 227 -6.01 20.02 -1.47
N SER A 228 -5.06 20.79 -0.89
CA SER A 228 -3.67 20.39 -0.69
C SER A 228 -3.51 19.51 0.54
N ALA A 229 -2.58 18.54 0.46
CA ALA A 229 -2.21 17.64 1.55
C ALA A 229 -0.67 17.42 1.62
N ASN A 230 0.13 18.39 1.16
CA ASN A 230 1.59 18.28 1.15
C ASN A 230 2.16 18.11 2.56
N GLY A 231 1.64 18.86 3.53
CA GLY A 231 2.06 18.74 4.93
C GLY A 231 1.81 17.35 5.52
N ILE A 232 0.76 16.65 5.08
CA ILE A 232 0.55 15.25 5.44
C ILE A 232 1.55 14.35 4.70
N ASN A 233 1.70 14.51 3.40
CA ASN A 233 2.61 13.71 2.57
C ASN A 233 4.04 13.70 3.10
N ALA A 234 4.54 14.84 3.57
CA ALA A 234 5.88 14.97 4.11
C ALA A 234 6.10 14.24 5.44
N GLN A 235 5.02 13.92 6.17
CA GLN A 235 5.09 13.44 7.55
C GLN A 235 4.38 12.08 7.76
N ASP A 236 3.68 11.55 6.75
CA ASP A 236 2.82 10.38 6.90
C ASP A 236 3.59 9.05 7.06
N ALA A 237 4.88 9.01 6.73
CA ALA A 237 5.73 7.84 6.96
C ALA A 237 5.90 7.51 8.46
N ALA A 238 5.71 8.48 9.35
CA ALA A 238 5.77 8.29 10.80
C ALA A 238 4.45 7.83 11.41
N THR A 239 3.33 7.93 10.68
CA THR A 239 2.00 7.57 11.19
C THR A 239 1.72 6.08 11.03
N ILE A 240 0.86 5.53 11.91
CA ILE A 240 0.56 4.10 11.92
C ILE A 240 -0.25 3.66 10.69
N ASP A 241 -1.06 4.56 10.14
CA ASP A 241 -2.01 4.32 9.05
C ASP A 241 -1.61 5.01 7.73
N ALA A 242 -0.34 5.35 7.57
CA ALA A 242 0.19 6.08 6.41
C ALA A 242 -0.58 7.37 6.11
N GLY A 243 -1.07 8.04 7.15
CA GLY A 243 -1.73 9.35 7.09
C GLY A 243 -3.21 9.31 6.68
N ALA A 244 -3.88 8.16 6.69
CA ALA A 244 -5.30 8.06 6.32
C ALA A 244 -6.18 8.88 7.29
N GLN A 245 -5.92 8.81 8.60
CA GLN A 245 -6.65 9.61 9.59
C GLN A 245 -6.41 11.12 9.43
N GLY A 246 -5.16 11.52 9.21
CA GLY A 246 -4.82 12.93 8.97
C GLY A 246 -5.56 13.49 7.75
N ARG A 247 -5.58 12.75 6.65
CA ARG A 247 -6.32 13.12 5.43
C ARG A 247 -7.83 13.21 5.68
N SER A 248 -8.39 12.27 6.45
CA SER A 248 -9.80 12.33 6.86
C SER A 248 -10.10 13.60 7.65
N SER A 249 -9.25 13.95 8.60
CA SER A 249 -9.42 15.16 9.42
C SER A 249 -9.32 16.43 8.57
N LEU A 250 -8.36 16.51 7.65
CA LEU A 250 -8.20 17.62 6.70
C LEU A 250 -9.45 17.81 5.83
N VAL A 251 -9.96 16.73 5.22
CA VAL A 251 -11.21 16.76 4.42
C VAL A 251 -12.36 17.30 5.26
N ARG A 252 -12.55 16.82 6.50
CA ARG A 252 -13.64 17.25 7.38
C ARG A 252 -13.49 18.71 7.82
N HIS A 253 -12.27 19.23 8.00
CA HIS A 253 -12.02 20.66 8.21
C HIS A 253 -12.47 21.51 7.03
N HIS A 254 -12.10 21.12 5.80
CA HIS A 254 -12.57 21.82 4.60
C HIS A 254 -14.09 21.74 4.45
N LEU A 255 -14.71 20.58 4.65
CA LEU A 255 -16.17 20.43 4.60
C LEU A 255 -16.88 21.28 5.66
N THR A 256 -16.30 21.48 6.84
CA THR A 256 -16.83 22.39 7.86
C THR A 256 -16.85 23.84 7.36
N LYS A 257 -15.74 24.30 6.78
CA LYS A 257 -15.68 25.64 6.17
C LYS A 257 -16.69 25.81 5.03
N TRP A 258 -16.81 24.82 4.16
CA TRP A 258 -17.80 24.84 3.09
C TRP A 258 -19.24 24.85 3.61
N ALA A 259 -19.55 24.14 4.70
CA ALA A 259 -20.85 24.19 5.37
C ALA A 259 -21.13 25.57 5.98
N ASP A 260 -20.15 26.22 6.58
CA ASP A 260 -20.24 27.60 7.07
C ASP A 260 -20.54 28.58 5.93
N TRP A 261 -19.79 28.47 4.83
CA TRP A 261 -19.94 29.36 3.66
C TRP A 261 -21.20 29.08 2.83
N ALA A 262 -21.75 27.88 2.91
CA ALA A 262 -23.06 27.57 2.32
C ALA A 262 -24.24 28.16 3.10
N GLY A 263 -23.99 28.71 4.31
CA GLY A 263 -24.97 29.27 5.23
C GLY A 263 -24.63 30.71 5.65
N ALA A 264 -24.74 30.97 6.96
CA ALA A 264 -24.63 32.30 7.58
C ALA A 264 -23.28 32.99 7.38
N ALA A 265 -22.18 32.22 7.25
CA ALA A 265 -20.83 32.77 7.10
C ALA A 265 -20.45 33.06 5.63
N ARG A 266 -21.39 33.10 4.71
CA ARG A 266 -21.12 33.34 3.29
C ARG A 266 -20.33 34.65 3.05
N SER A 267 -20.62 35.70 3.78
CA SER A 267 -19.93 37.00 3.68
C SER A 267 -18.45 36.95 4.02
N SER A 268 -18.03 36.00 4.89
CA SER A 268 -16.63 35.81 5.27
C SER A 268 -15.85 34.82 4.39
N ALA A 269 -16.53 34.20 3.40
CA ALA A 269 -15.89 33.26 2.50
C ALA A 269 -14.80 33.92 1.65
N PRO A 270 -13.75 33.18 1.24
CA PRO A 270 -12.78 33.66 0.25
C PRO A 270 -13.44 34.07 -1.07
N ALA A 271 -12.76 34.93 -1.84
CA ALA A 271 -13.28 35.47 -3.10
C ALA A 271 -13.69 34.35 -4.09
N ALA A 272 -12.85 33.31 -4.22
CA ALA A 272 -13.13 32.15 -5.07
C ALA A 272 -14.43 31.42 -4.68
N VAL A 273 -14.72 31.33 -3.39
CA VAL A 273 -15.95 30.71 -2.89
C VAL A 273 -17.15 31.64 -3.06
N LYS A 274 -17.00 32.97 -2.81
CA LYS A 274 -18.08 33.96 -3.01
C LYS A 274 -18.54 34.03 -4.47
N SER A 275 -17.64 33.85 -5.44
CA SER A 275 -17.96 33.85 -6.87
C SER A 275 -18.70 32.57 -7.32
N ALA A 276 -18.60 31.48 -6.55
CA ALA A 276 -19.32 30.24 -6.83
C ALA A 276 -20.77 30.29 -6.29
N PRO A 277 -21.73 29.55 -6.85
CA PRO A 277 -23.02 29.32 -6.19
C PRO A 277 -22.84 28.68 -4.79
N PRO A 278 -23.80 28.88 -3.86
CA PRO A 278 -23.73 28.19 -2.57
C PRO A 278 -23.72 26.67 -2.74
N ALA A 279 -22.89 25.99 -1.96
CA ALA A 279 -22.82 24.53 -1.99
C ALA A 279 -24.07 23.88 -1.35
N ASP A 280 -24.55 22.80 -1.95
CA ASP A 280 -25.55 21.91 -1.33
C ASP A 280 -24.82 20.83 -0.54
N MET A 281 -24.60 21.08 0.74
CA MET A 281 -23.87 20.17 1.63
C MET A 281 -24.62 18.85 1.90
N SER A 282 -25.88 18.72 1.47
CA SER A 282 -26.61 17.45 1.49
C SER A 282 -26.22 16.51 0.34
N LYS A 283 -25.40 17.00 -0.59
CA LYS A 283 -24.97 16.31 -1.82
C LYS A 283 -23.47 16.52 -2.03
N VAL A 284 -22.65 15.76 -1.31
CA VAL A 284 -21.19 15.80 -1.40
C VAL A 284 -20.67 14.52 -2.04
N LEU A 285 -19.81 14.65 -3.05
CA LEU A 285 -19.00 13.57 -3.60
C LEU A 285 -17.55 13.81 -3.20
N LEU A 286 -16.86 12.78 -2.75
CA LEU A 286 -15.43 12.82 -2.50
C LEU A 286 -14.69 12.12 -3.64
N VAL A 287 -13.58 12.70 -4.07
CA VAL A 287 -12.69 12.11 -5.08
C VAL A 287 -11.29 12.09 -4.48
N GLY A 288 -10.72 10.90 -4.32
CA GLY A 288 -9.38 10.75 -3.75
C GLY A 288 -8.46 9.97 -4.69
N HIS A 289 -7.21 10.41 -4.82
CA HIS A 289 -6.21 9.76 -5.63
C HIS A 289 -5.15 9.13 -4.72
N SER A 290 -4.82 7.85 -4.96
CA SER A 290 -3.79 7.12 -4.25
C SER A 290 -4.05 7.07 -2.73
N ARG A 291 -3.13 7.49 -1.84
CA ARG A 291 -3.39 7.68 -0.40
C ARG A 291 -4.54 8.65 -0.12
N GLY A 292 -4.78 9.60 -1.02
CA GLY A 292 -5.97 10.45 -0.98
C GLY A 292 -7.26 9.66 -1.11
N GLY A 293 -7.27 8.55 -1.88
CA GLY A 293 -8.40 7.62 -1.99
C GLY A 293 -8.73 6.95 -0.66
N GLU A 294 -7.74 6.43 0.02
CA GLU A 294 -7.93 5.89 1.38
C GLU A 294 -8.38 6.98 2.37
N GLY A 295 -7.81 8.19 2.24
CA GLY A 295 -8.16 9.35 3.07
C GLY A 295 -9.63 9.79 2.91
N VAL A 296 -10.18 9.83 1.69
CA VAL A 296 -11.60 10.21 1.47
C VAL A 296 -12.55 9.11 1.92
N ASN A 297 -12.24 7.83 1.68
CA ASN A 297 -13.00 6.72 2.25
C ASN A 297 -13.03 6.78 3.78
N ARG A 298 -11.89 7.10 4.41
CA ARG A 298 -11.82 7.30 5.85
C ARG A 298 -12.64 8.52 6.30
N ALA A 299 -12.67 9.62 5.54
CA ALA A 299 -13.50 10.78 5.83
C ALA A 299 -15.00 10.46 5.75
N ALA A 300 -15.41 9.60 4.82
CA ALA A 300 -16.77 9.09 4.74
C ALA A 300 -17.10 8.24 5.98
N THR A 301 -16.21 7.33 6.38
CA THR A 301 -16.36 6.51 7.59
C THR A 301 -16.46 7.40 8.85
N ASP A 302 -15.54 8.33 9.03
CA ASP A 302 -15.49 9.21 10.22
C ASP A 302 -16.64 10.23 10.26
N SER A 303 -17.26 10.53 9.11
CA SER A 303 -18.47 11.38 9.05
C SER A 303 -19.73 10.63 9.48
N LEU A 304 -19.85 9.35 9.18
CA LEU A 304 -20.98 8.51 9.59
C LEU A 304 -20.80 7.95 11.00
N ASN A 305 -19.59 7.57 11.34
CA ASN A 305 -19.19 6.90 12.57
C ASN A 305 -17.98 7.63 13.17
N PRO A 306 -18.19 8.74 13.95
CA PRO A 306 -17.10 9.55 14.45
C PRO A 306 -16.07 8.75 15.26
N PRO A 307 -14.77 9.07 15.15
CA PRO A 307 -13.71 8.46 15.95
C PRO A 307 -13.95 8.66 17.45
N PRO A 308 -13.62 7.67 18.29
CA PRO A 308 -13.79 7.78 19.74
C PRO A 308 -12.76 8.70 20.43
N GLY A 309 -11.63 8.99 19.76
CA GLY A 309 -10.54 9.81 20.28
C GLY A 309 -10.32 11.11 19.52
N ASP A 310 -9.37 11.90 19.99
CA ASP A 310 -8.93 13.10 19.29
C ASP A 310 -8.14 12.72 18.02
N THR A 311 -8.66 13.13 16.90
CA THR A 311 -8.06 12.92 15.56
C THR A 311 -7.74 14.25 14.87
N GLY A 312 -7.73 15.33 15.63
CA GLY A 312 -7.58 16.69 15.13
C GLY A 312 -8.85 17.30 14.54
N PHE A 313 -9.98 16.60 14.58
CA PHE A 313 -11.29 17.11 14.18
C PHE A 313 -12.39 16.68 15.17
N SER A 314 -13.04 17.63 15.78
CA SER A 314 -14.14 17.42 16.76
C SER A 314 -15.45 18.16 16.40
N GLY A 315 -15.51 18.80 15.23
CA GLY A 315 -16.67 19.57 14.80
C GLY A 315 -17.89 18.72 14.44
N PRO A 316 -19.11 19.32 14.44
CA PRO A 316 -20.31 18.61 14.01
C PRO A 316 -20.30 18.35 12.51
N VAL A 317 -20.77 17.18 12.10
CA VAL A 317 -20.97 16.82 10.70
C VAL A 317 -22.23 17.50 10.15
N ARG A 318 -22.08 18.42 9.20
CA ARG A 318 -23.14 19.20 8.56
C ARG A 318 -23.19 18.98 7.05
N TRP A 319 -22.76 17.83 6.62
CA TRP A 319 -22.75 17.39 5.21
C TRP A 319 -23.21 15.95 5.10
N ASN A 320 -23.55 15.57 3.87
CA ASN A 320 -23.92 14.21 3.55
C ASN A 320 -23.12 13.73 2.33
N ILE A 321 -22.22 12.79 2.55
CA ILE A 321 -21.41 12.16 1.51
C ILE A 321 -22.31 11.15 0.78
N ARG A 322 -22.47 11.32 -0.52
CA ARG A 322 -23.34 10.51 -1.37
C ARG A 322 -22.58 9.45 -2.15
N GLY A 323 -21.27 9.57 -2.22
CA GLY A 323 -20.40 8.61 -2.89
C GLY A 323 -18.95 9.01 -2.82
N ASP A 324 -18.09 8.04 -3.10
CA ASP A 324 -16.64 8.19 -3.20
C ASP A 324 -16.16 7.75 -4.58
N VAL A 325 -15.19 8.48 -5.16
CA VAL A 325 -14.41 8.06 -6.32
C VAL A 325 -12.96 7.91 -5.87
N LEU A 326 -12.41 6.71 -6.05
CA LEU A 326 -11.11 6.30 -5.55
C LEU A 326 -10.20 5.99 -6.74
N ILE A 327 -9.22 6.83 -7.03
CA ILE A 327 -8.35 6.72 -8.21
C ILE A 327 -7.04 6.05 -7.79
N GLY A 328 -6.75 4.84 -8.30
CA GLY A 328 -5.55 4.08 -7.94
C GLY A 328 -5.28 4.02 -6.42
N PRO A 329 -6.30 3.75 -5.57
CA PRO A 329 -6.18 3.99 -4.14
C PRO A 329 -5.30 2.95 -3.46
N THR A 330 -4.58 3.37 -2.40
CA THR A 330 -4.12 2.44 -1.36
C THR A 330 -5.28 2.00 -0.47
N ILE A 331 -5.15 0.86 0.18
CA ILE A 331 -6.09 0.36 1.19
C ILE A 331 -5.35 -0.38 2.30
N PHE A 332 -4.40 0.26 2.95
CA PHE A 332 -3.61 -0.39 4.00
C PHE A 332 -4.48 -0.92 5.14
N GLY A 333 -5.53 -0.19 5.49
CA GLY A 333 -6.45 -0.55 6.56
C GLY A 333 -7.45 -1.63 6.19
N HIS A 334 -7.62 -2.00 4.93
CA HIS A 334 -8.69 -2.90 4.47
C HIS A 334 -10.04 -2.57 5.11
N ASN A 335 -10.40 -1.29 5.12
CA ASN A 335 -11.54 -0.74 5.83
C ASN A 335 -12.48 0.07 4.91
N PRO A 336 -13.03 -0.52 3.84
CA PRO A 336 -13.98 0.18 2.98
C PRO A 336 -15.19 0.64 3.76
N GLN A 337 -15.73 1.81 3.38
CA GLN A 337 -17.01 2.26 3.93
C GLN A 337 -18.16 1.52 3.23
N PRO A 338 -18.90 0.63 3.93
CA PRO A 338 -19.82 -0.29 3.26
C PRO A 338 -21.13 0.35 2.81
N ASP A 339 -21.52 1.49 3.38
CA ASP A 339 -22.82 2.14 3.14
C ASP A 339 -22.71 3.45 2.32
N VAL A 340 -21.50 3.82 1.87
CA VAL A 340 -21.30 4.92 0.91
C VAL A 340 -20.93 4.31 -0.43
N PRO A 341 -21.74 4.52 -1.48
CA PRO A 341 -21.41 4.00 -2.80
C PRO A 341 -20.03 4.46 -3.26
N SER A 342 -19.30 3.60 -3.96
CA SER A 342 -17.96 3.93 -4.42
C SER A 342 -17.68 3.48 -5.85
N VAL A 343 -16.82 4.23 -6.54
CA VAL A 343 -16.25 3.84 -7.83
C VAL A 343 -14.73 3.88 -7.70
N THR A 344 -14.10 2.73 -7.85
CA THR A 344 -12.65 2.58 -7.73
C THR A 344 -12.03 2.44 -9.11
N PHE A 345 -11.12 3.35 -9.47
CA PHE A 345 -10.35 3.27 -10.71
C PHE A 345 -9.09 2.43 -10.45
N LEU A 346 -8.86 1.46 -11.31
CA LEU A 346 -7.72 0.58 -11.30
C LEU A 346 -6.92 0.80 -12.59
N PRO A 347 -5.84 1.59 -12.55
CA PRO A 347 -5.01 1.85 -13.72
C PRO A 347 -4.26 0.58 -14.13
N GLY A 348 -4.50 0.05 -15.32
CA GLY A 348 -3.91 -1.22 -15.76
C GLY A 348 -2.37 -1.19 -15.89
N CYS A 349 -1.78 -0.01 -15.94
CA CYS A 349 -0.34 0.26 -15.98
C CYS A 349 0.13 1.03 -14.74
N ASP A 350 -0.44 0.76 -13.57
CA ASP A 350 -0.07 1.40 -12.31
C ASP A 350 1.36 0.98 -11.92
N GLY A 351 2.29 1.93 -11.97
CA GLY A 351 3.69 1.69 -11.60
C GLY A 351 3.98 1.90 -10.12
N ASP A 352 3.08 2.55 -9.39
CA ASP A 352 3.19 2.81 -7.95
C ASP A 352 2.36 1.79 -7.13
N VAL A 353 1.05 1.84 -7.21
CA VAL A 353 0.15 0.88 -6.53
C VAL A 353 -0.08 -0.34 -7.44
N SER A 354 1.01 -0.98 -7.84
CA SER A 354 1.06 -1.95 -8.92
C SER A 354 0.35 -3.28 -8.63
N ASP A 355 -0.02 -3.56 -7.38
CA ASP A 355 -0.87 -4.69 -7.00
C ASP A 355 -2.37 -4.39 -7.17
N LEU A 356 -2.71 -3.13 -7.54
CA LEU A 356 -4.08 -2.64 -7.69
C LEU A 356 -4.95 -2.91 -6.46
N GLN A 357 -4.38 -2.73 -5.27
CA GLN A 357 -5.01 -3.04 -3.98
C GLN A 357 -6.35 -2.32 -3.76
N GLY A 358 -6.62 -1.28 -4.52
CA GLY A 358 -7.93 -0.61 -4.55
C GLY A 358 -9.11 -1.54 -4.86
N GLN A 359 -8.88 -2.72 -5.47
CA GLN A 359 -9.91 -3.74 -5.65
C GLN A 359 -10.55 -4.17 -4.32
N MET A 360 -9.83 -4.06 -3.23
CA MET A 360 -10.34 -4.42 -1.90
C MET A 360 -11.46 -3.51 -1.41
N PHE A 361 -11.58 -2.25 -1.91
CA PHE A 361 -12.73 -1.40 -1.65
C PHE A 361 -14.05 -1.98 -2.21
N VAL A 362 -13.95 -2.88 -3.17
CA VAL A 362 -15.10 -3.62 -3.72
C VAL A 362 -15.24 -4.96 -3.03
N ASP A 363 -14.20 -5.78 -3.01
CA ASP A 363 -14.30 -7.17 -2.56
C ASP A 363 -14.59 -7.30 -1.06
N GLN A 364 -14.08 -6.38 -0.24
CA GLN A 364 -14.27 -6.44 1.22
C GLN A 364 -15.57 -5.78 1.70
N THR A 365 -16.37 -5.18 0.82
CA THR A 365 -17.73 -4.78 1.19
C THR A 365 -18.70 -5.98 1.23
N ARG A 366 -18.34 -7.09 0.62
CA ARG A 366 -19.12 -8.33 0.70
C ARG A 366 -19.14 -8.83 2.16
N GLY A 367 -20.31 -9.11 2.68
CA GLY A 367 -20.50 -9.56 4.06
C GLY A 367 -20.61 -8.44 5.09
N VAL A 368 -20.04 -7.26 4.84
CA VAL A 368 -20.16 -6.08 5.73
C VAL A 368 -21.19 -5.08 5.22
N SER A 369 -21.31 -4.90 3.89
CA SER A 369 -22.35 -4.10 3.27
C SER A 369 -23.71 -4.81 3.32
N ARG A 370 -24.79 -4.03 3.48
CA ARG A 370 -26.17 -4.52 3.41
C ARG A 370 -26.66 -4.68 1.97
N GLY A 371 -25.78 -4.57 0.98
CA GLY A 371 -26.06 -4.78 -0.43
C GLY A 371 -26.74 -3.65 -1.18
N ALA A 372 -27.12 -2.54 -0.50
CA ALA A 372 -27.77 -1.40 -1.15
C ALA A 372 -26.78 -0.46 -1.83
N ALA A 373 -25.61 -0.22 -1.24
CA ALA A 373 -24.59 0.62 -1.83
C ALA A 373 -23.91 -0.11 -3.01
N LEU A 374 -23.80 0.58 -4.14
CA LEU A 374 -23.03 0.10 -5.29
C LEU A 374 -21.54 0.36 -5.04
N HIS A 375 -20.75 -0.71 -5.11
CA HIS A 375 -19.30 -0.60 -5.11
C HIS A 375 -18.75 -1.14 -6.42
N SER A 376 -18.23 -0.24 -7.24
CA SER A 376 -17.79 -0.49 -8.61
C SER A 376 -16.28 -0.45 -8.70
N ALA A 377 -15.67 -1.34 -9.48
CA ALA A 377 -14.30 -1.22 -9.95
C ALA A 377 -14.27 -0.99 -11.45
N LEU A 378 -13.41 -0.05 -11.89
CA LEU A 378 -13.16 0.29 -13.27
C LEU A 378 -11.70 -0.03 -13.61
N TYR A 379 -11.45 -1.08 -14.38
CA TYR A 379 -10.12 -1.39 -14.88
C TYR A 379 -9.87 -0.62 -16.16
N MET A 380 -8.96 0.36 -16.12
CA MET A 380 -8.63 1.22 -17.26
C MET A 380 -7.34 0.74 -17.91
N VAL A 381 -7.47 0.05 -19.06
CA VAL A 381 -6.33 -0.50 -19.80
C VAL A 381 -5.40 0.61 -20.24
N GLY A 382 -4.11 0.47 -19.99
CA GLY A 382 -3.09 1.42 -20.43
C GLY A 382 -3.00 2.73 -19.65
N ALA A 383 -3.85 2.93 -18.65
CA ALA A 383 -3.70 4.05 -17.71
C ALA A 383 -2.60 3.76 -16.70
N ASN A 384 -1.83 4.77 -16.31
CA ASN A 384 -0.86 4.69 -15.23
C ASN A 384 -1.36 5.37 -13.95
N HIS A 385 -0.55 5.31 -12.89
CA HIS A 385 -0.90 5.92 -11.61
C HIS A 385 -1.04 7.45 -11.72
N ASN A 386 -0.02 8.11 -12.24
CA ASN A 386 0.21 9.54 -12.06
C ASN A 386 -0.56 10.45 -13.01
N TYR A 387 -0.87 10.02 -14.23
CA TYR A 387 -1.43 10.90 -15.26
C TYR A 387 -2.88 11.35 -15.03
N PHE A 388 -3.55 10.88 -13.99
CA PHE A 388 -4.81 11.48 -13.54
C PHE A 388 -4.62 12.86 -12.92
N ASN A 389 -3.38 13.19 -12.52
CA ASN A 389 -3.01 14.48 -11.96
C ASN A 389 -2.03 15.19 -12.91
N SER A 390 -2.42 16.34 -13.49
CA SER A 390 -1.58 17.08 -14.44
C SER A 390 -0.32 17.66 -13.80
N GLU A 391 -0.35 17.96 -12.47
CA GLU A 391 0.82 18.45 -11.73
C GLU A 391 1.84 17.35 -11.40
N TRP A 392 1.54 16.09 -11.76
CA TRP A 392 2.46 14.94 -11.67
C TRP A 392 2.88 14.41 -13.04
N THR A 393 2.24 14.90 -14.09
CA THR A 393 2.41 14.38 -15.45
C THR A 393 3.64 15.00 -16.12
N PRO A 394 4.61 14.19 -16.63
CA PRO A 394 5.72 14.67 -17.40
C PRO A 394 5.30 15.53 -18.62
N GLY A 395 5.94 16.68 -18.79
CA GLY A 395 5.60 17.64 -19.85
C GLY A 395 4.44 18.57 -19.53
N GLN A 396 3.70 18.35 -18.44
CA GLN A 396 2.66 19.25 -17.93
C GLN A 396 3.05 19.89 -16.59
N ALA A 397 3.82 19.19 -15.78
CA ALA A 397 4.24 19.57 -14.43
C ALA A 397 5.68 20.10 -14.39
N GLU A 398 5.98 21.00 -13.43
CA GLU A 398 7.34 21.45 -13.13
C GLU A 398 8.13 20.42 -12.28
N ALA A 399 7.43 19.61 -11.47
CA ALA A 399 8.00 18.53 -10.66
C ALA A 399 7.25 17.23 -10.92
N PRO A 400 7.41 16.62 -12.13
CA PRO A 400 6.67 15.44 -12.52
C PRO A 400 7.07 14.20 -11.72
N ALA A 401 6.15 13.25 -11.61
CA ALA A 401 6.44 11.91 -11.11
C ALA A 401 7.21 11.07 -12.15
N PHE A 402 7.94 10.06 -11.67
CA PHE A 402 8.70 9.15 -12.51
C PHE A 402 8.57 7.66 -12.07
N ASP A 403 7.58 7.36 -11.26
CA ASP A 403 7.34 6.07 -10.63
C ASP A 403 6.57 5.05 -11.49
N ASP A 404 6.13 5.41 -12.68
CA ASP A 404 5.54 4.46 -13.63
C ASP A 404 6.50 3.34 -14.03
N PHE A 405 7.79 3.69 -14.14
CA PHE A 405 8.90 2.77 -14.38
C PHE A 405 10.05 3.16 -13.45
N TRP A 406 10.43 2.25 -12.58
CA TRP A 406 11.53 2.45 -11.65
C TRP A 406 12.85 2.62 -12.40
N PRO A 407 13.76 3.47 -11.91
CA PRO A 407 15.05 3.69 -12.55
C PRO A 407 15.81 2.37 -12.82
N GLY A 408 16.36 2.22 -14.03
CA GLY A 408 17.10 1.04 -14.43
C GLY A 408 16.27 -0.14 -14.97
N GLU A 409 14.94 0.00 -15.02
CA GLU A 409 14.08 -1.05 -15.57
C GLU A 409 14.04 -1.06 -17.08
N GLN A 410 13.88 -2.28 -17.62
CA GLN A 410 13.63 -2.44 -19.06
C GLN A 410 12.21 -1.96 -19.41
N PRO A 411 12.01 -1.34 -20.59
CA PRO A 411 10.69 -0.93 -21.04
C PRO A 411 9.71 -2.11 -21.05
N ASP A 412 8.52 -1.90 -20.46
CA ASP A 412 7.46 -2.89 -20.45
C ASP A 412 6.72 -2.93 -21.80
N ALA A 413 6.44 -4.13 -22.32
CA ALA A 413 5.82 -4.30 -23.64
C ALA A 413 4.36 -3.81 -23.70
N VAL A 414 3.69 -3.66 -22.55
CA VAL A 414 2.30 -3.20 -22.43
C VAL A 414 2.23 -1.74 -22.01
N CYS A 415 3.07 -1.34 -21.05
CA CYS A 415 2.93 -0.09 -20.32
C CYS A 415 3.97 0.97 -20.65
N ALA A 416 5.03 0.66 -21.40
CA ALA A 416 6.01 1.65 -21.79
C ALA A 416 5.36 2.80 -22.60
N PRO A 417 5.79 4.06 -22.40
CA PRO A 417 5.34 5.17 -23.20
C PRO A 417 5.51 4.88 -24.71
N GLY A 418 4.47 5.15 -25.49
CA GLY A 418 4.46 4.91 -26.95
C GLY A 418 4.02 3.51 -27.37
N THR A 419 3.77 2.59 -26.45
CA THR A 419 3.10 1.31 -26.81
C THR A 419 1.64 1.55 -27.19
N ALA A 420 1.09 0.68 -28.02
CA ALA A 420 -0.32 0.79 -28.46
C ALA A 420 -1.34 0.65 -27.31
N THR A 421 -0.93 0.05 -26.20
CA THR A 421 -1.74 -0.16 -25.01
C THR A 421 -1.79 1.08 -24.14
N ARG A 422 -0.67 1.82 -24.06
CA ARG A 422 -0.52 2.95 -23.14
C ARG A 422 -1.35 4.15 -23.57
N LEU A 423 -2.14 4.70 -22.67
CA LEU A 423 -2.85 5.97 -22.90
C LEU A 423 -1.88 7.16 -22.84
N THR A 424 -2.11 8.16 -23.68
CA THR A 424 -1.49 9.46 -23.51
C THR A 424 -2.05 10.16 -22.26
N ALA A 425 -1.34 11.15 -21.74
CA ALA A 425 -1.82 11.93 -20.60
C ALA A 425 -3.20 12.55 -20.85
N ASP A 426 -3.41 13.14 -22.02
CA ASP A 426 -4.70 13.75 -22.38
C ASP A 426 -5.84 12.73 -22.47
N GLN A 427 -5.59 11.57 -23.06
CA GLN A 427 -6.58 10.48 -23.14
C GLN A 427 -6.95 9.96 -21.76
N GLN A 428 -5.96 9.76 -20.87
CA GLN A 428 -6.19 9.28 -19.51
C GLN A 428 -6.93 10.31 -18.66
N GLN A 429 -6.54 11.58 -18.72
CA GLN A 429 -7.23 12.68 -18.03
C GLN A 429 -8.67 12.84 -18.52
N THR A 430 -8.89 12.70 -19.83
CA THR A 430 -10.24 12.79 -20.43
C THR A 430 -11.12 11.62 -19.98
N ALA A 431 -10.61 10.40 -20.03
CA ALA A 431 -11.33 9.22 -19.56
C ALA A 431 -11.59 9.31 -18.03
N GLY A 432 -10.58 9.70 -17.24
CA GLY A 432 -10.73 9.93 -15.80
C GLY A 432 -11.84 10.94 -15.49
N ALA A 433 -11.81 12.12 -16.14
CA ALA A 433 -12.83 13.15 -15.98
C ALA A 433 -14.24 12.66 -16.35
N THR A 434 -14.36 11.88 -17.44
CA THR A 434 -15.62 11.31 -17.91
C THR A 434 -16.24 10.36 -16.89
N TYR A 435 -15.46 9.44 -16.31
CA TYR A 435 -15.99 8.48 -15.33
C TYR A 435 -16.17 9.10 -13.92
N ILE A 436 -15.41 10.15 -13.56
CA ILE A 436 -15.72 10.98 -12.38
C ILE A 436 -17.06 11.69 -12.57
N ALA A 437 -17.32 12.25 -13.76
CA ALA A 437 -18.61 12.88 -14.08
C ALA A 437 -19.76 11.85 -14.06
N ALA A 438 -19.57 10.63 -14.59
CA ALA A 438 -20.53 9.54 -14.46
C ALA A 438 -20.90 9.27 -13.00
N SER A 439 -19.91 9.22 -12.13
CA SER A 439 -20.10 9.00 -10.69
C SER A 439 -20.87 10.16 -10.04
N ALA A 440 -20.57 11.40 -10.41
CA ALA A 440 -21.28 12.58 -9.91
C ALA A 440 -22.75 12.60 -10.38
N HIS A 441 -23.00 12.27 -11.64
CA HIS A 441 -24.37 12.14 -12.18
C HIS A 441 -25.15 11.07 -11.43
N LEU A 442 -24.56 9.89 -11.22
CA LEU A 442 -25.23 8.79 -10.54
C LEU A 442 -25.52 9.12 -9.07
N PHE A 443 -24.51 9.55 -8.32
CA PHE A 443 -24.61 9.65 -6.86
C PHE A 443 -25.21 10.98 -6.38
N LEU A 444 -24.98 12.08 -7.09
CA LEU A 444 -25.47 13.39 -6.69
C LEU A 444 -26.78 13.77 -7.38
N ALA A 445 -26.91 13.49 -8.69
CA ALA A 445 -28.09 13.80 -9.47
C ALA A 445 -29.10 12.64 -9.54
N ARG A 446 -28.70 11.40 -9.18
CA ARG A 446 -29.49 10.16 -9.34
C ARG A 446 -29.87 9.89 -10.79
N ASP A 447 -28.99 10.20 -11.71
CA ASP A 447 -29.14 9.91 -13.12
C ASP A 447 -28.73 8.46 -13.40
N GLU A 448 -29.70 7.57 -13.42
CA GLU A 448 -29.45 6.14 -13.68
C GLU A 448 -29.11 5.85 -15.15
N SER A 449 -29.21 6.84 -16.06
CA SER A 449 -28.80 6.63 -17.45
C SER A 449 -27.31 6.34 -17.60
N VAL A 450 -26.48 6.77 -16.64
CA VAL A 450 -25.03 6.51 -16.59
C VAL A 450 -24.68 5.20 -15.85
N LEU A 451 -25.63 4.57 -15.16
CA LEU A 451 -25.39 3.34 -14.39
C LEU A 451 -24.69 2.24 -15.19
N PRO A 452 -25.06 1.99 -16.48
CA PRO A 452 -24.39 0.95 -17.27
C PRO A 452 -22.88 1.14 -17.47
N LEU A 453 -22.36 2.34 -17.28
CA LEU A 453 -20.91 2.62 -17.33
C LEU A 453 -20.17 2.10 -16.10
N LEU A 454 -20.90 1.88 -14.99
CA LEU A 454 -20.33 1.66 -13.67
C LEU A 454 -20.69 0.29 -13.07
N ASP A 455 -21.62 -0.44 -13.67
CA ASP A 455 -22.24 -1.61 -13.04
C ASP A 455 -21.89 -2.96 -13.69
N GLY A 456 -20.90 -3.02 -14.57
CA GLY A 456 -20.54 -4.25 -15.26
C GLY A 456 -21.39 -4.56 -16.51
N SER A 457 -22.22 -3.63 -16.97
CA SER A 457 -23.07 -3.82 -18.16
C SER A 457 -22.30 -3.89 -19.48
N GLY A 458 -20.98 -3.74 -19.49
CA GLY A 458 -20.15 -3.91 -20.67
C GLY A 458 -20.37 -2.83 -21.76
N VAL A 459 -20.53 -1.58 -21.36
CA VAL A 459 -20.62 -0.44 -22.26
C VAL A 459 -19.57 0.62 -21.92
N ARG A 460 -19.23 1.50 -22.88
CA ARG A 460 -18.25 2.57 -22.71
C ARG A 460 -18.86 3.96 -22.91
N ALA A 461 -18.29 4.96 -22.27
CA ALA A 461 -18.63 6.36 -22.50
C ALA A 461 -17.94 6.84 -23.79
N PRO A 462 -18.68 7.42 -24.77
CA PRO A 462 -18.08 7.91 -26.03
C PRO A 462 -16.95 8.93 -25.83
N SER A 463 -17.10 9.87 -24.90
CA SER A 463 -16.08 10.88 -24.60
C SER A 463 -14.80 10.31 -23.98
N ALA A 464 -14.80 9.06 -23.51
CA ALA A 464 -13.61 8.41 -22.98
C ALA A 464 -12.76 7.72 -24.05
N ASP A 465 -13.22 7.66 -25.31
CA ASP A 465 -12.46 7.05 -26.40
C ASP A 465 -11.07 7.71 -26.55
N PRO A 466 -10.00 6.95 -26.81
CA PRO A 466 -9.94 5.50 -27.10
C PRO A 466 -9.74 4.61 -25.87
N ALA A 467 -9.90 5.12 -24.65
CA ALA A 467 -9.68 4.33 -23.43
C ALA A 467 -10.62 3.11 -23.37
N ARG A 468 -10.05 1.96 -23.01
CA ARG A 468 -10.81 0.73 -22.77
C ARG A 468 -11.00 0.59 -21.27
N VAL A 469 -12.22 0.85 -20.83
CA VAL A 469 -12.61 0.78 -19.43
C VAL A 469 -13.57 -0.37 -19.24
N LEU A 470 -13.14 -1.36 -18.46
CA LEU A 470 -13.96 -2.50 -18.06
C LEU A 470 -14.50 -2.24 -16.67
N SER A 471 -15.70 -2.66 -16.37
CA SER A 471 -16.30 -2.50 -15.06
C SER A 471 -16.83 -3.81 -14.50
N HIS A 472 -16.82 -3.92 -13.16
CA HIS A 472 -17.63 -4.86 -12.42
C HIS A 472 -18.11 -4.21 -11.12
N ALA A 473 -19.12 -4.79 -10.47
CA ALA A 473 -19.62 -4.23 -9.23
C ALA A 473 -20.15 -5.29 -8.27
N VAL A 474 -20.24 -4.89 -6.99
CA VAL A 474 -21.01 -5.58 -5.95
C VAL A 474 -22.01 -4.61 -5.33
N GLY A 475 -22.99 -5.11 -4.60
CA GLY A 475 -24.08 -4.27 -4.08
C GLY A 475 -25.04 -3.82 -5.17
N GLY A 476 -25.68 -2.65 -5.00
CA GLY A 476 -26.69 -2.15 -5.94
C GLY A 476 -27.87 -3.10 -6.12
N ASP A 477 -28.28 -3.75 -5.02
CA ASP A 477 -29.35 -4.77 -4.97
C ASP A 477 -29.03 -6.10 -5.70
N ARG A 478 -27.74 -6.41 -5.91
CA ARG A 478 -27.34 -7.73 -6.38
C ARG A 478 -27.62 -8.79 -5.31
N LYS A 479 -28.22 -9.91 -5.72
CA LYS A 479 -28.51 -11.04 -4.82
C LYS A 479 -27.35 -12.01 -4.81
N PRO A 480 -26.59 -12.16 -3.69
CA PRO A 480 -25.51 -13.13 -3.61
C PRO A 480 -26.00 -14.53 -3.93
N PHE A 481 -25.39 -15.21 -4.91
CA PHE A 481 -25.67 -16.59 -5.25
C PHE A 481 -24.49 -17.50 -4.89
N VAL A 482 -23.36 -17.32 -5.52
CA VAL A 482 -22.11 -17.97 -5.15
C VAL A 482 -21.18 -16.89 -4.62
N VAL A 483 -21.05 -16.79 -3.31
CA VAL A 483 -20.02 -16.03 -2.62
C VAL A 483 -19.15 -17.04 -1.89
N PRO A 484 -17.97 -17.39 -2.44
CA PRO A 484 -17.18 -18.48 -1.92
C PRO A 484 -16.80 -18.28 -0.45
N SER A 485 -16.99 -19.33 0.33
CA SER A 485 -16.68 -19.40 1.76
C SER A 485 -16.09 -20.78 2.08
N LEU A 486 -15.72 -21.02 3.33
CA LEU A 486 -15.24 -22.32 3.79
C LEU A 486 -16.31 -23.43 3.64
N ASP A 487 -17.60 -23.06 3.63
CA ASP A 487 -18.74 -23.99 3.50
C ASP A 487 -19.16 -24.23 2.04
N THR A 488 -18.54 -23.52 1.09
CA THR A 488 -18.83 -23.69 -0.34
C THR A 488 -18.30 -25.03 -0.83
N GLN A 489 -19.12 -25.79 -1.55
CA GLN A 489 -18.72 -27.06 -2.15
C GLN A 489 -18.33 -26.85 -3.61
N ALA A 490 -17.24 -27.48 -4.02
CA ALA A 490 -16.76 -27.45 -5.41
C ALA A 490 -16.41 -28.86 -5.88
N SER A 491 -16.68 -29.17 -7.14
CA SER A 491 -16.40 -30.49 -7.74
C SER A 491 -16.08 -30.36 -9.24
N GLY A 492 -15.67 -31.47 -9.85
CA GLY A 492 -15.23 -31.50 -11.23
C GLY A 492 -13.89 -30.76 -11.41
N SER A 493 -13.87 -29.80 -12.31
CA SER A 493 -12.69 -28.95 -12.55
C SER A 493 -12.61 -27.73 -11.60
N ALA A 494 -13.50 -27.62 -10.61
CA ALA A 494 -13.54 -26.55 -9.62
C ALA A 494 -12.91 -26.95 -8.28
N ARG A 495 -12.22 -26.00 -7.63
CA ARG A 495 -11.68 -26.12 -6.28
C ARG A 495 -11.90 -24.82 -5.52
N VAL A 496 -12.40 -24.89 -4.29
CA VAL A 496 -12.39 -23.74 -3.36
C VAL A 496 -10.94 -23.46 -3.00
N CYS A 497 -10.54 -22.20 -3.07
CA CYS A 497 -9.17 -21.80 -2.74
C CYS A 497 -9.14 -20.54 -1.87
N ALA A 498 -8.15 -20.44 -1.00
CA ALA A 498 -7.92 -19.27 -0.16
C ALA A 498 -7.23 -18.15 -0.96
N GLN A 499 -7.80 -16.93 -0.93
CA GLN A 499 -7.18 -15.75 -1.55
C GLN A 499 -5.87 -15.35 -0.84
N VAL A 500 -5.81 -15.58 0.47
CA VAL A 500 -4.62 -15.29 1.30
C VAL A 500 -4.31 -16.54 2.12
N SER A 501 -3.21 -17.20 1.80
CA SER A 501 -2.71 -18.38 2.51
C SER A 501 -1.21 -18.54 2.26
N THR A 502 -0.48 -19.00 3.25
CA THR A 502 0.92 -19.45 3.12
C THR A 502 1.01 -20.92 2.68
N ASP A 503 -0.11 -21.67 2.71
CA ASP A 503 -0.17 -23.04 2.20
C ASP A 503 -0.45 -23.00 0.69
N PRO A 504 0.51 -23.40 -0.18
CA PRO A 504 0.33 -23.39 -1.64
C PRO A 504 -0.80 -24.32 -2.11
N ALA A 505 -1.11 -25.39 -1.35
CA ALA A 505 -2.18 -26.31 -1.70
C ALA A 505 -3.58 -25.69 -1.49
N ALA A 506 -3.72 -24.85 -0.47
CA ALA A 506 -4.95 -24.11 -0.17
C ALA A 506 -5.09 -22.83 -1.00
N ALA A 507 -3.98 -22.19 -1.36
CA ALA A 507 -3.97 -20.90 -2.05
C ALA A 507 -4.62 -20.96 -3.46
N CYS A 508 -5.16 -19.84 -3.92
CA CYS A 508 -5.71 -19.68 -5.28
C CYS A 508 -4.63 -19.70 -6.37
N GLY A 509 -3.38 -19.71 -6.02
CA GLY A 509 -2.20 -19.70 -6.89
C GLY A 509 -1.20 -18.62 -6.50
N ALA A 510 -0.01 -18.69 -7.07
CA ALA A 510 1.08 -17.72 -6.85
C ALA A 510 1.00 -16.51 -7.80
N VAL A 511 -0.13 -16.30 -8.47
CA VAL A 511 -0.30 -15.24 -9.47
C VAL A 511 -0.64 -13.89 -8.81
N ARG A 512 -0.13 -12.81 -9.37
CA ARG A 512 -0.49 -11.45 -8.96
C ARG A 512 -1.90 -11.13 -9.44
N SER A 513 -2.79 -10.88 -8.50
CA SER A 513 -4.17 -10.50 -8.78
C SER A 513 -4.64 -9.47 -7.76
N PRO A 514 -5.35 -8.42 -8.20
CA PRO A 514 -5.95 -7.44 -7.29
C PRO A 514 -6.91 -8.05 -6.26
N HIS A 515 -7.49 -9.21 -6.58
CA HIS A 515 -8.40 -9.95 -5.68
C HIS A 515 -7.68 -10.71 -4.57
N LEU A 516 -6.35 -10.89 -4.67
CA LEU A 516 -5.56 -11.68 -3.73
C LEU A 516 -4.72 -10.83 -2.77
N VAL A 517 -4.85 -9.51 -2.82
CA VAL A 517 -4.12 -8.59 -1.94
C VAL A 517 -4.47 -8.89 -0.48
N ARG A 518 -3.45 -9.09 0.35
CA ARG A 518 -3.61 -9.42 1.77
C ARG A 518 -3.67 -8.16 2.65
N PHE A 519 -4.36 -8.26 3.77
CA PHE A 519 -4.18 -7.30 4.85
C PHE A 519 -2.73 -7.36 5.33
N ARG A 520 -2.13 -6.21 5.62
CA ARG A 520 -0.68 -5.97 5.72
C ARG A 520 0.13 -7.03 6.47
N PHE A 521 -0.36 -7.53 7.61
CA PHE A 521 0.35 -8.52 8.43
C PHE A 521 -0.27 -9.92 8.34
N ALA A 522 -1.25 -10.13 7.47
CA ALA A 522 -1.96 -11.39 7.42
C ALA A 522 -1.17 -12.47 6.69
N SER A 523 -0.84 -13.54 7.38
CA SER A 523 -0.37 -14.79 6.78
C SER A 523 -1.51 -15.62 6.20
N SER A 524 -2.74 -15.44 6.73
CA SER A 524 -3.96 -16.12 6.29
C SER A 524 -5.19 -15.27 6.58
N GLN A 525 -6.17 -15.30 5.67
CA GLN A 525 -7.50 -14.69 5.82
C GLN A 525 -8.58 -15.72 5.43
N PRO A 526 -8.99 -16.60 6.38
CA PRO A 526 -9.86 -17.74 6.08
C PRO A 526 -11.22 -17.38 5.47
N GLU A 527 -11.75 -16.18 5.71
CA GLU A 527 -13.02 -15.72 5.15
C GLU A 527 -12.93 -15.33 3.68
N ARG A 528 -11.71 -15.19 3.14
CA ARG A 528 -11.49 -14.78 1.76
C ARG A 528 -11.21 -15.98 0.88
N GLN A 529 -12.27 -16.47 0.23
CA GLN A 529 -12.24 -17.62 -0.67
C GLN A 529 -12.61 -17.19 -2.10
N SER A 530 -12.12 -17.96 -3.07
CA SER A 530 -12.52 -17.92 -4.49
C SER A 530 -12.62 -19.36 -5.02
N ILE A 531 -13.06 -19.52 -6.26
CA ILE A 531 -13.10 -20.81 -6.92
C ILE A 531 -12.05 -20.82 -8.03
N ALA A 532 -11.02 -21.64 -7.86
CA ALA A 532 -10.06 -21.94 -8.91
C ALA A 532 -10.64 -23.00 -9.85
N LEU A 533 -10.62 -22.74 -11.14
CA LEU A 533 -11.03 -23.63 -12.22
C LEU A 533 -9.78 -24.08 -12.98
N LYS A 534 -9.62 -25.38 -13.19
CA LYS A 534 -8.55 -25.93 -14.00
C LYS A 534 -9.04 -27.17 -14.74
N TRP A 535 -8.94 -27.14 -16.05
CA TRP A 535 -9.41 -28.25 -16.91
C TRP A 535 -8.36 -28.65 -17.92
N THR A 536 -8.41 -29.92 -18.32
CA THR A 536 -7.49 -30.57 -19.28
C THR A 536 -8.21 -31.14 -20.49
N ALA A 537 -9.55 -31.01 -20.55
CA ALA A 537 -10.37 -31.38 -21.68
C ALA A 537 -11.59 -30.45 -21.81
N ALA A 538 -12.02 -30.18 -23.05
CA ALA A 538 -13.26 -29.47 -23.31
C ALA A 538 -14.45 -30.26 -22.71
N GLY A 539 -15.44 -29.54 -22.19
CA GLY A 539 -16.60 -30.17 -21.57
C GLY A 539 -16.40 -30.63 -20.11
N GLN A 540 -15.22 -30.47 -19.54
CA GLN A 540 -14.93 -30.82 -18.14
C GLN A 540 -15.60 -29.81 -17.19
N ALA A 541 -16.77 -30.15 -16.69
CA ALA A 541 -17.59 -29.29 -15.89
C ALA A 541 -16.95 -28.91 -14.54
N ALA A 542 -17.13 -27.66 -14.16
CA ALA A 542 -16.87 -27.11 -12.84
C ALA A 542 -18.21 -26.85 -12.15
N VAL A 543 -18.47 -27.52 -11.03
CA VAL A 543 -19.73 -27.36 -10.28
C VAL A 543 -19.45 -26.73 -8.93
N VAL A 544 -20.17 -25.67 -8.61
CA VAL A 544 -20.05 -24.92 -7.35
C VAL A 544 -21.42 -24.82 -6.68
N SER A 545 -21.50 -25.25 -5.43
CA SER A 545 -22.74 -25.23 -4.64
C SER A 545 -22.55 -24.30 -3.42
N PRO A 546 -23.42 -23.30 -3.22
CA PRO A 546 -23.46 -22.54 -1.98
C PRO A 546 -23.87 -23.46 -0.82
N ALA A 547 -23.53 -23.08 0.42
CA ALA A 547 -23.87 -23.86 1.63
C ALA A 547 -25.38 -24.12 1.77
N THR A 548 -26.22 -23.24 1.28
CA THR A 548 -27.69 -23.36 1.31
C THR A 548 -28.29 -22.88 -0.02
N PRO A 549 -29.47 -23.42 -0.43
CA PRO A 549 -30.15 -22.97 -1.65
C PRO A 549 -30.49 -21.49 -1.60
N VAL A 550 -30.10 -20.73 -2.65
CA VAL A 550 -30.25 -19.28 -2.74
C VAL A 550 -31.41 -18.89 -3.64
N SER A 551 -32.29 -17.98 -3.18
CA SER A 551 -33.36 -17.43 -3.99
C SER A 551 -32.83 -16.41 -5.01
N LEU A 552 -33.05 -16.70 -6.30
CA LEU A 552 -32.79 -15.79 -7.41
C LEU A 552 -34.06 -15.11 -7.92
N HIS A 553 -35.15 -15.21 -7.16
CA HIS A 553 -36.46 -14.63 -7.54
C HIS A 553 -36.32 -13.10 -7.77
N GLY A 554 -36.87 -12.64 -8.91
CA GLY A 554 -36.80 -11.24 -9.32
C GLY A 554 -35.49 -10.83 -10.03
N SER A 555 -34.47 -11.66 -10.06
CA SER A 555 -33.29 -11.39 -10.89
C SER A 555 -33.59 -11.72 -12.36
N LYS A 556 -33.12 -10.85 -13.25
CA LYS A 556 -33.25 -11.00 -14.71
C LYS A 556 -32.03 -11.67 -15.33
N GLU A 557 -30.89 -11.52 -14.71
CA GLU A 557 -29.62 -12.04 -15.19
C GLU A 557 -28.83 -12.65 -14.01
N LEU A 558 -27.89 -13.52 -14.33
CA LEU A 558 -26.83 -13.97 -13.45
C LEU A 558 -25.53 -13.29 -13.88
N ALA A 559 -24.97 -12.49 -13.00
CA ALA A 559 -23.68 -11.83 -13.18
C ALA A 559 -22.59 -12.64 -12.52
N LEU A 560 -21.50 -12.94 -13.23
CA LEU A 560 -20.34 -13.68 -12.75
C LEU A 560 -19.10 -12.80 -12.88
N ARG A 561 -18.27 -12.75 -11.84
CA ARG A 561 -16.95 -12.12 -11.91
C ARG A 561 -15.90 -13.19 -12.15
N LEU A 562 -15.41 -13.28 -13.41
CA LEU A 562 -14.48 -14.29 -13.88
C LEU A 562 -13.17 -13.66 -14.34
N ALA A 563 -12.03 -14.20 -13.90
CA ALA A 563 -10.71 -13.85 -14.39
C ALA A 563 -10.10 -15.05 -15.13
N VAL A 564 -9.42 -14.79 -16.25
CA VAL A 564 -8.58 -15.73 -16.97
C VAL A 564 -7.15 -15.21 -17.00
N PRO A 565 -6.12 -16.04 -17.24
CA PRO A 565 -4.74 -15.59 -17.28
C PRO A 565 -4.53 -14.42 -18.25
N ALA A 566 -3.55 -13.57 -17.94
CA ALA A 566 -3.18 -12.46 -18.81
C ALA A 566 -2.87 -12.99 -20.23
N ASN A 567 -3.27 -12.22 -21.24
CA ASN A 567 -3.10 -12.53 -22.66
C ASN A 567 -3.78 -13.83 -23.11
N ALA A 568 -4.60 -14.47 -22.28
CA ALA A 568 -5.36 -15.66 -22.69
C ALA A 568 -6.34 -15.30 -23.84
N PRO A 569 -6.47 -16.16 -24.84
CA PRO A 569 -7.50 -15.97 -25.86
C PRO A 569 -8.89 -16.04 -25.25
N ALA A 570 -9.90 -15.61 -26.00
CA ALA A 570 -11.28 -15.67 -25.55
C ALA A 570 -11.68 -17.07 -25.06
N THR A 571 -11.86 -17.20 -23.75
CA THR A 571 -12.22 -18.46 -23.07
C THR A 571 -13.74 -18.50 -22.87
N ARG A 572 -14.39 -19.51 -23.42
CA ARG A 572 -15.84 -19.64 -23.41
C ARG A 572 -16.31 -20.68 -22.39
N PHE A 573 -17.39 -20.35 -21.68
CA PHE A 573 -18.03 -21.25 -20.73
C PHE A 573 -19.52 -21.31 -20.99
N ALA A 574 -20.07 -22.53 -21.18
CA ALA A 574 -21.49 -22.74 -21.09
C ALA A 574 -21.90 -22.71 -19.60
N ILE A 575 -22.91 -21.93 -19.29
CA ILE A 575 -23.38 -21.67 -17.92
C ILE A 575 -24.71 -22.36 -17.70
N SER A 576 -24.86 -23.05 -16.58
CA SER A 576 -26.14 -23.61 -16.13
C SER A 576 -26.28 -23.49 -14.62
N VAL A 577 -27.55 -23.49 -14.16
CA VAL A 577 -27.89 -23.55 -12.74
C VAL A 577 -28.76 -24.77 -12.48
N THR A 578 -28.60 -25.37 -11.30
CA THR A 578 -29.49 -26.42 -10.80
C THR A 578 -30.43 -25.81 -9.77
N ASP A 579 -31.75 -26.02 -9.95
CA ASP A 579 -32.74 -25.52 -9.01
C ASP A 579 -32.92 -26.49 -7.80
N GLN A 580 -33.71 -26.08 -6.81
CA GLN A 580 -33.98 -26.87 -5.61
C GLN A 580 -34.66 -28.22 -5.89
N ASN A 581 -35.25 -28.44 -7.07
CA ASN A 581 -35.86 -29.69 -7.48
C ASN A 581 -34.87 -30.60 -8.23
N GLY A 582 -33.60 -30.21 -8.33
CA GLY A 582 -32.58 -30.93 -9.06
C GLY A 582 -32.64 -30.73 -10.58
N GLN A 583 -33.45 -29.78 -11.08
CA GLN A 583 -33.56 -29.49 -12.50
C GLN A 583 -32.44 -28.57 -12.96
N LYS A 584 -31.60 -29.06 -13.86
CA LYS A 584 -30.56 -28.27 -14.51
C LYS A 584 -31.14 -27.42 -15.62
N ARG A 585 -30.83 -26.14 -15.64
CA ARG A 585 -31.26 -25.14 -16.62
C ARG A 585 -30.05 -24.48 -17.26
N SER A 586 -29.95 -24.60 -18.58
CA SER A 586 -28.92 -23.87 -19.34
C SER A 586 -29.29 -22.38 -19.41
N LEU A 587 -28.30 -21.52 -19.18
CA LEU A 587 -28.47 -20.06 -19.21
C LEU A 587 -27.81 -19.44 -20.44
N GLY A 588 -26.94 -20.14 -21.16
CA GLY A 588 -26.20 -19.66 -22.31
C GLY A 588 -24.69 -19.77 -22.14
N THR A 589 -23.96 -19.05 -22.97
CA THR A 589 -22.49 -19.06 -22.98
C THR A 589 -21.95 -17.67 -22.72
N VAL A 590 -20.91 -17.54 -21.90
CA VAL A 590 -20.12 -16.34 -21.69
C VAL A 590 -18.73 -16.50 -22.28
N SER A 591 -18.07 -15.38 -22.60
CA SER A 591 -16.70 -15.34 -23.09
C SER A 591 -15.88 -14.31 -22.33
N VAL A 592 -14.69 -14.69 -21.87
CA VAL A 592 -13.73 -13.83 -21.15
C VAL A 592 -12.40 -13.88 -21.87
N THR A 593 -11.84 -12.72 -22.21
CA THR A 593 -10.52 -12.59 -22.84
C THR A 593 -9.52 -12.10 -21.79
N GLY A 594 -8.32 -12.66 -21.78
CA GLY A 594 -7.25 -12.23 -20.89
C GLY A 594 -6.88 -10.78 -21.13
N LEU A 595 -6.69 -10.02 -20.05
CA LEU A 595 -6.22 -8.64 -20.13
C LEU A 595 -4.77 -8.58 -20.59
N PRO A 596 -4.34 -7.51 -21.28
CA PRO A 596 -2.94 -7.30 -21.60
C PRO A 596 -2.09 -7.32 -20.33
N GLY A 597 -1.08 -8.16 -20.29
CA GLY A 597 -0.27 -8.33 -19.09
C GLY A 597 1.15 -8.79 -19.40
N THR A 598 2.02 -8.47 -18.45
CA THR A 598 3.41 -8.91 -18.37
C THR A 598 3.67 -9.48 -16.98
N ALA A 599 4.89 -9.91 -16.67
CA ALA A 599 5.24 -10.35 -15.33
C ALA A 599 5.09 -9.24 -14.27
N ARG A 600 5.10 -7.98 -14.69
CA ARG A 600 4.98 -6.80 -13.83
C ARG A 600 3.55 -6.43 -13.47
N LEU A 601 2.57 -6.80 -14.29
CA LEU A 601 1.21 -6.29 -14.20
C LEU A 601 0.28 -7.22 -13.42
N SER A 602 -0.60 -6.65 -12.62
CA SER A 602 -1.68 -7.35 -11.94
C SER A 602 -2.90 -7.53 -12.86
N ALA A 603 -2.70 -8.18 -14.02
CA ALA A 603 -3.70 -8.30 -15.07
C ALA A 603 -4.71 -9.44 -14.86
N LEU A 604 -4.56 -10.28 -13.81
CA LEU A 604 -5.55 -11.27 -13.43
C LEU A 604 -6.68 -10.60 -12.64
N TRP A 605 -7.47 -9.79 -13.35
CA TRP A 605 -8.62 -9.08 -12.80
C TRP A 605 -9.92 -9.65 -13.36
N ALA A 606 -10.92 -9.82 -12.49
CA ALA A 606 -12.19 -10.44 -12.87
C ALA A 606 -13.06 -9.47 -13.65
N GLN A 607 -13.43 -9.88 -14.85
CA GLN A 607 -14.41 -9.19 -15.68
C GLN A 607 -15.82 -9.66 -15.31
N GLU A 608 -16.80 -8.77 -15.31
CA GLU A 608 -18.20 -9.16 -15.12
C GLU A 608 -18.78 -9.62 -16.46
N VAL A 609 -19.33 -10.82 -16.46
CA VAL A 609 -20.07 -11.40 -17.58
C VAL A 609 -21.45 -11.81 -17.11
N ARG A 610 -22.45 -11.73 -17.98
CA ARG A 610 -23.83 -11.96 -17.61
C ARG A 610 -24.53 -12.95 -18.56
N VAL A 611 -25.45 -13.72 -18.00
CA VAL A 611 -26.37 -14.58 -18.74
C VAL A 611 -27.81 -14.34 -18.27
N PRO A 612 -28.79 -14.39 -19.18
CA PRO A 612 -30.21 -14.25 -18.80
C PRO A 612 -30.65 -15.34 -17.81
N LEU A 613 -31.45 -14.97 -16.83
CA LEU A 613 -32.13 -15.92 -15.94
C LEU A 613 -33.57 -16.13 -16.43
N PRO A 614 -33.92 -17.37 -16.85
CA PRO A 614 -35.28 -17.69 -17.23
C PRO A 614 -36.26 -17.50 -16.07
N ALA A 615 -37.50 -17.11 -16.39
CA ALA A 615 -38.55 -17.11 -15.41
C ALA A 615 -38.72 -18.53 -14.81
N GLY A 616 -38.89 -18.61 -13.47
CA GLY A 616 -39.10 -19.88 -12.78
C GLY A 616 -37.83 -20.55 -12.25
N VAL A 617 -36.67 -19.98 -12.34
CA VAL A 617 -35.52 -20.33 -11.51
C VAL A 617 -35.80 -19.80 -10.10
N GLY A 618 -36.39 -20.62 -9.24
CA GLY A 618 -36.76 -20.23 -7.89
C GLY A 618 -35.52 -20.14 -6.99
N LYS A 619 -35.26 -21.19 -6.20
CA LYS A 619 -34.01 -21.35 -5.44
C LYS A 619 -33.02 -22.17 -6.24
N ALA A 620 -31.81 -21.66 -6.38
CA ALA A 620 -30.69 -22.36 -7.02
C ALA A 620 -29.83 -23.05 -5.97
N THR A 621 -29.35 -24.25 -6.30
CA THR A 621 -28.50 -25.09 -5.43
C THR A 621 -27.10 -25.26 -5.97
N ALA A 622 -26.88 -25.09 -7.27
CA ALA A 622 -25.54 -25.15 -7.88
C ALA A 622 -25.42 -24.26 -9.12
N LEU A 623 -24.23 -23.77 -9.33
CA LEU A 623 -23.74 -23.14 -10.55
C LEU A 623 -22.80 -24.10 -11.25
N GLU A 624 -22.96 -24.26 -12.57
CA GLU A 624 -22.04 -25.04 -13.35
C GLU A 624 -21.45 -24.20 -14.48
N LEU A 625 -20.14 -24.31 -14.67
CA LEU A 625 -19.38 -23.72 -15.77
C LEU A 625 -18.71 -24.84 -16.56
N VAL A 626 -18.97 -24.91 -17.86
CA VAL A 626 -18.43 -25.93 -18.75
C VAL A 626 -17.55 -25.25 -19.79
N PRO A 627 -16.21 -25.44 -19.75
CA PRO A 627 -15.30 -24.81 -20.71
C PRO A 627 -15.42 -25.46 -22.08
N GLU A 628 -15.37 -24.65 -23.15
CA GLU A 628 -15.37 -25.10 -24.54
C GLU A 628 -13.95 -25.39 -25.07
N SER A 629 -12.91 -24.82 -24.45
CA SER A 629 -11.49 -25.04 -24.81
C SER A 629 -10.95 -26.37 -24.26
N ALA A 630 -9.93 -26.93 -24.95
CA ALA A 630 -9.34 -28.22 -24.58
C ALA A 630 -8.61 -28.20 -23.23
N SER A 631 -8.06 -27.08 -22.83
CA SER A 631 -7.42 -26.90 -21.53
C SER A 631 -7.42 -25.42 -21.13
N GLY A 632 -7.26 -25.16 -19.85
CA GLY A 632 -7.13 -23.79 -19.33
C GLY A 632 -7.34 -23.71 -17.84
N GLU A 633 -7.30 -22.47 -17.37
CA GLU A 633 -7.57 -22.11 -15.97
C GLU A 633 -8.35 -20.79 -15.89
N ALA A 634 -9.09 -20.61 -14.81
CA ALA A 634 -9.81 -19.38 -14.52
C ALA A 634 -10.04 -19.26 -13.00
N LEU A 635 -10.38 -18.05 -12.58
CA LEU A 635 -10.76 -17.77 -11.19
C LEU A 635 -12.16 -17.15 -11.17
N LEU A 636 -13.10 -17.82 -10.52
CA LEU A 636 -14.42 -17.29 -10.23
C LEU A 636 -14.37 -16.61 -8.85
N ILE A 637 -14.53 -15.28 -8.84
CA ILE A 637 -14.55 -14.51 -7.59
C ILE A 637 -15.90 -14.68 -6.90
N ASP A 638 -17.00 -14.50 -7.64
CA ASP A 638 -18.37 -14.70 -7.16
C ASP A 638 -19.39 -14.69 -8.31
N ALA A 639 -20.65 -14.99 -7.96
CA ALA A 639 -21.80 -14.87 -8.86
C ALA A 639 -23.01 -14.34 -8.10
N HIS A 640 -23.77 -13.44 -8.76
CA HIS A 640 -24.90 -12.73 -8.18
C HIS A 640 -26.09 -12.73 -9.14
N GLY A 641 -27.30 -12.93 -8.61
CA GLY A 641 -28.51 -12.54 -9.35
C GLY A 641 -28.55 -11.01 -9.50
N TRP A 642 -28.85 -10.53 -10.67
CA TRP A 642 -28.87 -9.11 -10.99
C TRP A 642 -30.19 -8.68 -11.66
N ASP A 643 -30.65 -7.47 -11.36
CA ASP A 643 -31.69 -6.76 -12.09
C ASP A 643 -31.27 -5.28 -12.23
N LYS A 644 -31.84 -4.59 -13.22
CA LYS A 644 -31.50 -3.20 -13.50
C LYS A 644 -32.04 -2.27 -12.41
N GLY A 645 -31.21 -1.30 -12.02
CA GLY A 645 -31.60 -0.22 -11.12
C GLY A 645 -30.74 -0.14 -9.87
N LEU A 646 -30.99 0.88 -9.07
CA LEU A 646 -30.37 1.12 -7.79
C LEU A 646 -31.44 1.29 -6.71
N VAL A 647 -31.22 0.67 -5.57
CA VAL A 647 -32.01 0.95 -4.36
C VAL A 647 -31.43 2.16 -3.63
N PRO A 648 -32.27 2.99 -3.01
CA PRO A 648 -31.78 4.10 -2.18
C PRO A 648 -30.96 3.57 -1.02
N VAL A 649 -29.72 4.08 -0.87
CA VAL A 649 -28.88 3.76 0.28
C VAL A 649 -29.34 4.58 1.48
N VAL A 650 -29.67 3.88 2.55
CA VAL A 650 -29.88 4.47 3.88
C VAL A 650 -28.70 4.04 4.73
N PRO A 651 -27.71 4.92 5.01
CA PRO A 651 -26.57 4.57 5.80
C PRO A 651 -27.02 4.06 7.18
N ALA A 652 -26.56 2.87 7.56
CA ALA A 652 -26.72 2.41 8.93
C ALA A 652 -25.62 2.99 9.80
N ARG A 653 -25.92 3.18 11.08
CA ARG A 653 -24.89 3.33 12.08
C ARG A 653 -24.39 1.93 12.46
N LEU A 654 -23.54 1.38 11.64
CA LEU A 654 -22.86 0.12 11.94
C LEU A 654 -21.96 0.34 13.16
N GLY A 655 -21.70 -0.73 13.90
CA GLY A 655 -20.73 -0.68 14.98
C GLY A 655 -19.34 -0.37 14.45
N ARG A 656 -18.75 0.72 14.93
CA ARG A 656 -17.35 1.06 14.59
C ARG A 656 -16.42 0.29 15.51
N VAL A 657 -15.32 -0.24 14.94
CA VAL A 657 -14.26 -0.94 15.66
C VAL A 657 -12.93 -0.24 15.38
N ASP A 658 -12.17 0.02 16.44
CA ASP A 658 -10.88 0.70 16.38
C ASP A 658 -9.84 -0.06 17.21
N ALA A 659 -8.69 -0.38 16.62
CA ALA A 659 -7.52 -0.82 17.35
C ALA A 659 -6.84 0.38 18.01
N THR A 660 -6.38 0.23 19.26
CA THR A 660 -5.78 1.33 20.01
C THR A 660 -4.26 1.20 20.12
N VAL A 661 -3.60 2.32 20.37
CA VAL A 661 -2.19 2.35 20.73
C VAL A 661 -2.10 2.49 22.24
N THR A 662 -1.37 1.58 22.89
CA THR A 662 -1.07 1.61 24.33
C THR A 662 0.42 1.76 24.50
N SER A 663 0.87 2.66 25.37
CA SER A 663 2.29 2.84 25.68
C SER A 663 2.54 2.54 27.16
N VAL A 664 3.57 1.75 27.42
CA VAL A 664 3.97 1.32 28.77
C VAL A 664 5.47 1.41 28.90
N ASP A 665 5.98 1.57 30.12
CA ASP A 665 7.41 1.39 30.40
C ASP A 665 7.71 -0.10 30.53
N GLU A 666 8.92 -0.53 30.12
CA GLU A 666 9.30 -1.94 30.05
C GLU A 666 9.32 -2.58 31.44
N GLY A 667 9.90 -1.88 32.43
CA GLY A 667 10.16 -2.40 33.75
C GLY A 667 11.45 -3.21 33.82
N ASN A 668 11.81 -3.67 35.06
CA ASN A 668 13.16 -4.13 35.36
C ASN A 668 13.35 -5.65 35.35
N SER A 669 12.30 -6.46 35.23
CA SER A 669 12.46 -7.92 35.24
C SER A 669 11.17 -8.70 34.98
N GLY A 670 11.34 -9.93 34.53
CA GLY A 670 10.29 -10.92 34.40
C GLY A 670 9.47 -10.82 33.13
N THR A 671 8.50 -11.71 33.01
CA THR A 671 7.56 -11.74 31.89
C THR A 671 6.35 -10.88 32.22
N VAL A 672 6.09 -9.88 31.42
CA VAL A 672 4.99 -8.90 31.62
C VAL A 672 3.98 -9.06 30.49
N THR A 673 2.70 -9.01 30.82
CA THR A 673 1.61 -9.05 29.83
C THR A 673 0.77 -7.78 29.95
N HIS A 674 0.61 -7.07 28.83
CA HIS A 674 -0.30 -5.95 28.70
C HIS A 674 -1.36 -6.21 27.64
N ASN A 675 -2.57 -5.70 27.86
CA ASN A 675 -3.66 -5.82 26.91
C ASN A 675 -3.74 -4.59 26.01
N VAL A 676 -3.65 -4.80 24.70
CA VAL A 676 -4.02 -3.81 23.70
C VAL A 676 -5.52 -3.88 23.48
N ALA A 677 -6.23 -2.78 23.69
CA ALA A 677 -7.66 -2.75 23.49
C ALA A 677 -8.00 -2.62 22.00
N VAL A 678 -8.94 -3.45 21.54
CA VAL A 678 -9.73 -3.21 20.35
C VAL A 678 -11.11 -2.77 20.83
N THR A 679 -11.45 -1.51 20.61
CA THR A 679 -12.69 -0.90 21.11
C THR A 679 -13.78 -0.95 20.05
N ALA A 680 -15.02 -1.00 20.49
CA ALA A 680 -16.17 -1.04 19.60
C ALA A 680 -17.31 -0.14 20.11
N THR A 681 -18.01 0.52 19.17
CA THR A 681 -19.19 1.32 19.44
C THR A 681 -20.44 0.65 18.83
N GLY A 682 -21.62 1.12 19.25
CA GLY A 682 -22.90 0.57 18.79
C GLY A 682 -23.31 -0.71 19.53
N ASN A 683 -24.53 -1.19 19.29
CA ASN A 683 -25.15 -2.26 20.09
C ASN A 683 -25.46 -3.56 19.31
N GLY A 684 -25.10 -3.66 18.02
CA GLY A 684 -25.34 -4.86 17.22
C GLY A 684 -24.29 -5.94 17.45
N THR A 685 -24.63 -7.19 17.12
CA THR A 685 -23.61 -8.25 16.97
C THR A 685 -22.73 -7.92 15.77
N ARG A 686 -21.41 -8.04 15.93
CA ARG A 686 -20.42 -7.74 14.88
C ARG A 686 -19.26 -8.70 14.95
N THR A 687 -18.73 -9.05 13.82
CA THR A 687 -17.60 -9.98 13.72
C THR A 687 -16.41 -9.32 13.06
N VAL A 688 -15.26 -9.47 13.69
CA VAL A 688 -13.98 -8.94 13.20
C VAL A 688 -12.90 -10.01 13.26
N ARG A 689 -11.86 -9.87 12.46
CA ARG A 689 -10.65 -10.67 12.55
C ARG A 689 -9.53 -9.82 13.08
N LEU A 690 -8.86 -10.35 14.10
CA LEU A 690 -7.67 -9.75 14.71
C LEU A 690 -6.41 -10.40 14.15
N PHE A 691 -5.35 -9.61 14.04
CA PHE A 691 -4.00 -10.02 13.62
C PHE A 691 -3.00 -9.46 14.64
N TYR A 692 -2.17 -10.32 15.20
CA TYR A 692 -1.11 -9.96 16.13
C TYR A 692 -0.07 -11.08 16.17
N ASN A 693 1.07 -10.86 16.82
CA ASN A 693 2.03 -11.91 17.08
C ASN A 693 1.92 -12.40 18.53
N ASP A 694 2.05 -13.70 18.74
CA ASP A 694 2.10 -14.28 20.08
C ASP A 694 3.45 -14.06 20.77
N THR A 695 3.62 -14.65 21.95
CA THR A 695 4.83 -14.54 22.77
C THR A 695 6.09 -15.11 22.12
N THR A 696 5.96 -15.91 21.08
CA THR A 696 7.06 -16.50 20.31
C THR A 696 7.29 -15.74 18.98
N ASN A 697 6.66 -14.57 18.82
CA ASN A 697 6.65 -13.78 17.58
C ASN A 697 6.02 -14.53 16.38
N THR A 698 5.14 -15.49 16.68
CA THR A 698 4.39 -16.24 15.66
C THR A 698 3.11 -15.48 15.30
N PRO A 699 2.80 -15.27 13.99
CA PRO A 699 1.58 -14.61 13.57
C PRO A 699 0.32 -15.37 13.99
N VAL A 700 -0.58 -14.68 14.68
CA VAL A 700 -1.89 -15.17 15.11
C VAL A 700 -2.99 -14.44 14.36
N THR A 701 -3.98 -15.17 13.88
CA THR A 701 -5.21 -14.63 13.32
C THR A 701 -6.41 -15.18 14.07
N LYS A 702 -7.22 -14.31 14.71
CA LYS A 702 -8.32 -14.71 15.59
C LYS A 702 -9.63 -14.07 15.13
N LEU A 703 -10.64 -14.91 14.86
CA LEU A 703 -12.02 -14.44 14.64
C LEU A 703 -12.68 -14.12 15.99
N VAL A 704 -13.30 -12.95 16.09
CA VAL A 704 -13.97 -12.48 17.30
C VAL A 704 -15.34 -11.94 16.93
N THR A 705 -16.37 -12.45 17.64
CA THR A 705 -17.74 -11.93 17.55
C THR A 705 -18.06 -11.19 18.84
N LEU A 706 -18.29 -9.89 18.73
CA LEU A 706 -18.75 -9.02 19.80
C LEU A 706 -20.28 -9.06 19.85
N LYS A 707 -20.83 -9.39 21.01
CA LYS A 707 -22.28 -9.42 21.25
C LYS A 707 -22.79 -8.01 21.61
N PRO A 708 -24.11 -7.77 21.59
CA PRO A 708 -24.67 -6.53 22.11
C PRO A 708 -24.21 -6.23 23.53
N GLY A 709 -23.70 -5.01 23.77
CA GLY A 709 -23.14 -4.60 25.05
C GLY A 709 -21.65 -4.90 25.26
N GLU A 710 -21.02 -5.67 24.35
CA GLU A 710 -19.56 -5.86 24.36
C GLU A 710 -18.90 -4.77 23.51
N HIS A 711 -18.11 -3.93 24.20
CA HIS A 711 -17.49 -2.75 23.59
C HIS A 711 -15.97 -2.83 23.54
N ARG A 712 -15.39 -3.96 23.95
CA ARG A 712 -13.93 -4.11 24.03
C ARG A 712 -13.52 -5.57 23.85
N VAL A 713 -12.43 -5.75 23.13
CA VAL A 713 -11.64 -7.00 23.08
C VAL A 713 -10.24 -6.67 23.53
N ASP A 714 -9.72 -7.42 24.48
CA ASP A 714 -8.34 -7.29 24.92
C ASP A 714 -7.45 -8.29 24.19
N VAL A 715 -6.40 -7.79 23.52
CA VAL A 715 -5.37 -8.57 22.85
C VAL A 715 -4.15 -8.62 23.78
N PRO A 716 -3.86 -9.77 24.41
CA PRO A 716 -2.74 -9.89 25.30
C PRO A 716 -1.43 -9.91 24.51
N ILE A 717 -0.54 -8.99 24.85
CA ILE A 717 0.83 -8.92 24.33
C ILE A 717 1.77 -9.18 25.51
N THR A 718 2.70 -10.13 25.34
CA THR A 718 3.64 -10.52 26.38
C THR A 718 5.06 -10.23 25.91
N TYR A 719 5.88 -9.66 26.79
CA TYR A 719 7.28 -9.38 26.57
C TYR A 719 8.10 -9.67 27.83
N THR A 720 9.42 -9.69 27.71
CA THR A 720 10.31 -9.85 28.84
C THR A 720 10.93 -8.52 29.21
N ALA A 721 10.73 -8.08 30.42
CA ALA A 721 11.33 -6.89 31.00
C ALA A 721 12.72 -7.20 31.55
N ASN A 722 13.63 -6.23 31.50
CA ASN A 722 15.00 -6.40 31.95
C ASN A 722 15.61 -5.09 32.51
N THR A 723 16.91 -4.97 32.68
CA THR A 723 17.63 -3.78 33.17
C THR A 723 18.73 -3.34 32.21
N LYS A 724 18.58 -3.70 30.93
CA LYS A 724 19.57 -3.39 29.90
C LYS A 724 18.94 -2.50 28.86
N TRP A 725 19.59 -1.40 28.62
CA TRP A 725 19.14 -0.47 27.61
C TRP A 725 18.91 -1.13 26.23
N GLY A 726 17.79 -0.76 25.60
CA GLY A 726 17.41 -1.16 24.25
C GLY A 726 16.49 -0.14 23.57
N PRO A 727 16.17 -0.30 22.29
CA PRO A 727 15.17 0.52 21.66
C PRO A 727 13.77 0.13 22.12
N SER A 728 12.91 1.13 22.28
CA SER A 728 11.49 0.89 22.51
C SER A 728 10.91 -0.04 21.43
N THR A 729 10.17 -1.05 21.86
CA THR A 729 9.64 -2.09 20.97
C THR A 729 8.15 -1.86 20.67
N ARG A 730 7.76 -2.09 19.42
CA ARG A 730 6.38 -1.98 18.98
C ARG A 730 5.82 -3.35 18.61
N TYR A 731 4.74 -3.75 19.29
CA TYR A 731 3.99 -4.98 19.01
C TYR A 731 2.68 -4.61 18.30
N PRO A 732 2.56 -4.85 16.98
CA PRO A 732 1.41 -4.43 16.21
C PRO A 732 0.18 -5.29 16.47
N VAL A 733 -0.99 -4.66 16.40
CA VAL A 733 -2.31 -5.29 16.42
C VAL A 733 -3.10 -4.75 15.23
N GLY A 734 -3.65 -5.65 14.42
CA GLY A 734 -4.49 -5.32 13.27
C GLY A 734 -5.93 -5.81 13.44
N VAL A 735 -6.89 -5.14 12.80
CA VAL A 735 -8.29 -5.55 12.79
C VAL A 735 -8.93 -5.29 11.44
N VAL A 736 -9.72 -6.25 10.95
CA VAL A 736 -10.56 -6.10 9.76
C VAL A 736 -12.00 -6.53 10.05
N ALA A 737 -12.97 -5.92 9.38
CA ALA A 737 -14.37 -6.29 9.48
C ALA A 737 -14.66 -7.59 8.70
N ILE A 738 -15.48 -8.45 9.30
CA ILE A 738 -16.01 -9.65 8.65
C ILE A 738 -17.51 -9.55 8.46
N ASP A 739 -18.24 -9.06 9.47
CA ASP A 739 -19.68 -8.91 9.40
C ASP A 739 -20.17 -7.78 10.31
N ASN A 740 -21.10 -6.98 9.80
CA ASN A 740 -21.87 -5.96 10.52
C ASN A 740 -20.99 -4.95 11.33
N ALA A 741 -19.83 -4.61 10.83
CA ALA A 741 -18.89 -3.67 11.44
C ALA A 741 -18.29 -2.73 10.39
N VAL A 742 -17.88 -1.54 10.82
CA VAL A 742 -16.95 -0.67 10.07
C VAL A 742 -15.66 -0.53 10.88
N ILE A 743 -14.54 -0.56 10.19
CA ILE A 743 -13.24 -0.34 10.82
C ILE A 743 -12.87 1.13 10.71
N GLY A 744 -12.62 1.74 11.84
CA GLY A 744 -12.01 3.04 11.92
C GLY A 744 -10.49 2.93 11.88
N ALA A 745 -9.83 2.79 13.03
CA ALA A 745 -8.41 2.52 13.12
C ALA A 745 -8.15 1.02 12.96
N ALA A 746 -7.65 0.61 11.78
CA ALA A 746 -7.32 -0.79 11.49
C ALA A 746 -6.06 -1.27 12.23
N PHE A 747 -5.21 -0.35 12.66
CA PHE A 747 -3.93 -0.63 13.31
C PHE A 747 -3.87 -0.03 14.70
N GLY A 748 -3.39 -0.84 15.63
CA GLY A 748 -3.03 -0.48 16.98
C GLY A 748 -1.67 -1.08 17.33
N ALA A 749 -1.19 -0.83 18.54
CA ALA A 749 0.05 -1.42 19.02
C ALA A 749 0.17 -1.33 20.55
N LEU A 750 0.98 -2.22 21.12
CA LEU A 750 1.66 -1.97 22.39
C LEU A 750 3.03 -1.36 22.07
N LEU A 751 3.28 -0.15 22.59
CA LEU A 751 4.60 0.48 22.58
C LEU A 751 5.23 0.24 23.95
N VAL A 752 6.20 -0.63 24.01
CA VAL A 752 7.00 -0.88 25.23
C VAL A 752 8.19 0.07 25.15
N ARG A 753 8.19 1.07 26.03
CA ARG A 753 9.29 2.03 26.12
C ARG A 753 10.36 1.44 27.01
N ASP A 754 11.57 1.42 26.49
CA ASP A 754 12.74 1.14 27.31
C ASP A 754 12.90 2.26 28.36
N ASP A 755 13.01 1.88 29.61
CA ASP A 755 13.17 2.78 30.76
C ASP A 755 14.55 2.67 31.41
N ASP A 756 15.46 1.91 30.77
CA ASP A 756 16.80 1.71 31.26
C ASP A 756 17.79 2.79 30.77
N PRO A 757 18.82 3.13 31.57
CA PRO A 757 19.76 4.16 31.21
C PRO A 757 20.64 3.70 30.05
N ALA A 758 20.81 4.57 29.03
CA ALA A 758 21.69 4.28 27.92
C ALA A 758 23.17 4.12 28.38
N PRO A 759 23.90 3.12 27.89
CA PRO A 759 25.29 2.93 28.20
C PRO A 759 26.13 4.10 27.73
N LYS A 760 27.16 4.48 28.49
CA LYS A 760 28.09 5.53 28.08
C LYS A 760 29.07 4.95 27.06
N LEU A 761 29.23 5.70 25.95
CA LEU A 761 30.18 5.34 24.90
C LEU A 761 31.51 6.05 25.10
N THR A 762 32.59 5.29 24.95
CA THR A 762 33.95 5.82 24.85
C THR A 762 34.62 5.33 23.57
N VAL A 763 35.48 6.17 22.99
CA VAL A 763 36.20 5.88 21.76
C VAL A 763 37.69 6.04 22.02
N ALA A 764 38.47 5.06 21.59
CA ALA A 764 39.93 5.07 21.69
C ALA A 764 40.56 4.67 20.35
N PRO A 765 41.65 5.35 19.93
CA PRO A 765 42.38 4.94 18.74
C PRO A 765 43.07 3.57 18.99
N VAL A 766 43.06 2.73 17.99
CA VAL A 766 43.84 1.48 17.93
C VAL A 766 44.96 1.65 16.92
N ALA A 767 44.65 2.24 15.76
CA ALA A 767 45.59 2.63 14.72
C ALA A 767 45.00 3.82 13.97
N ASP A 768 45.18 5.05 14.46
CA ASP A 768 44.69 6.28 13.86
C ASP A 768 45.70 7.00 12.96
N SER A 769 46.89 6.39 12.82
CA SER A 769 47.92 6.80 11.87
C SER A 769 48.57 5.56 11.29
N VAL A 770 48.51 5.38 10.00
CA VAL A 770 49.00 4.23 9.26
C VAL A 770 49.70 4.67 7.97
N GLY A 771 50.49 3.78 7.38
CA GLY A 771 50.92 3.89 6.01
C GLY A 771 49.82 3.38 5.06
N GLU A 772 49.88 3.76 3.81
CA GLU A 772 49.05 3.23 2.74
C GLU A 772 49.04 1.69 2.71
N GLY A 773 47.89 1.09 2.34
CA GLY A 773 47.68 -0.36 2.45
C GLY A 773 47.42 -0.85 3.86
N GLY A 774 47.50 0.04 4.86
CA GLY A 774 47.12 -0.25 6.25
C GLY A 774 45.61 -0.14 6.46
N ALA A 775 45.19 -0.23 7.72
CA ALA A 775 43.81 0.01 8.09
C ALA A 775 43.76 0.92 9.33
N LEU A 776 43.08 2.04 9.17
CA LEU A 776 42.74 2.92 10.29
C LEU A 776 41.74 2.19 11.22
N ARG A 777 41.94 2.28 12.53
CA ARG A 777 41.13 1.55 13.52
C ARG A 777 40.86 2.37 14.76
N TRP A 778 39.60 2.34 15.19
CA TRP A 778 39.14 2.91 16.47
C TRP A 778 38.29 1.89 17.20
N LYS A 779 38.51 1.74 18.51
CA LYS A 779 37.71 0.87 19.38
C LYS A 779 36.64 1.70 20.07
N LEU A 780 35.38 1.32 19.83
CA LEU A 780 34.22 1.81 20.54
C LEU A 780 33.95 0.88 21.73
N THR A 781 33.72 1.45 22.92
CA THR A 781 33.46 0.67 24.13
C THR A 781 32.26 1.29 24.87
N LEU A 782 31.26 0.48 25.18
CA LEU A 782 30.12 0.79 26.04
C LEU A 782 30.45 0.53 27.51
N SER A 783 29.91 1.35 28.41
CA SER A 783 30.07 1.16 29.86
C SER A 783 29.46 -0.15 30.38
N GLU A 784 28.47 -0.65 29.65
CA GLU A 784 27.77 -1.92 29.94
C GLU A 784 27.16 -2.48 28.65
N ALA A 785 26.80 -3.75 28.66
CA ALA A 785 26.21 -4.41 27.54
C ALA A 785 24.72 -4.02 27.39
N ALA A 786 24.34 -3.66 26.18
CA ALA A 786 22.92 -3.40 25.81
C ALA A 786 22.16 -4.69 25.49
N ASP A 787 20.85 -4.68 25.61
CA ASP A 787 19.97 -5.80 25.24
C ASP A 787 19.74 -5.89 23.72
N SER A 788 19.94 -4.78 23.04
CA SER A 788 19.91 -4.69 21.60
C SER A 788 21.20 -4.08 21.05
N SER A 789 21.31 -4.06 19.72
CA SER A 789 22.47 -3.46 19.06
C SER A 789 22.53 -1.95 19.32
N PHE A 790 23.67 -1.49 19.82
CA PHE A 790 23.95 -0.05 19.91
C PHE A 790 24.59 0.41 18.60
N THR A 791 23.78 1.05 17.75
CA THR A 791 24.16 1.40 16.37
C THR A 791 24.44 2.89 16.21
N LEU A 792 25.56 3.18 15.53
CA LEU A 792 26.02 4.53 15.16
C LEU A 792 26.15 4.61 13.65
N VAL A 793 25.97 5.81 13.11
CA VAL A 793 26.24 6.12 11.70
C VAL A 793 27.37 7.12 11.64
N GLY A 794 28.48 6.73 11.00
CA GLY A 794 29.63 7.58 10.72
C GLY A 794 29.49 8.23 9.33
N LEU A 795 29.57 9.55 9.28
CA LEU A 795 29.58 10.33 8.06
C LEU A 795 30.95 10.99 7.86
N PRO A 796 31.51 10.98 6.65
CA PRO A 796 32.76 11.68 6.40
C PRO A 796 32.56 13.19 6.43
N LEU A 797 33.51 13.89 6.99
CA LEU A 797 33.61 15.33 7.01
C LEU A 797 34.93 15.75 6.34
N ALA A 798 34.93 16.88 5.67
CA ALA A 798 36.14 17.44 5.12
C ALA A 798 37.14 17.77 6.27
N PRO A 799 38.36 17.22 6.27
CA PRO A 799 39.32 17.41 7.35
C PRO A 799 40.00 18.77 7.32
N GLY A 800 39.92 19.48 6.20
CA GLY A 800 40.47 20.83 5.98
C GLY A 800 41.92 20.85 5.41
N VAL A 801 42.60 19.70 5.39
CA VAL A 801 43.91 19.49 4.74
C VAL A 801 43.96 18.05 4.24
N GLY A 802 44.59 17.77 3.13
CA GLY A 802 44.75 16.45 2.48
C GLY A 802 43.64 15.49 2.85
N GLU A 803 42.65 15.30 1.99
CA GLU A 803 41.49 14.42 2.30
C GLU A 803 41.64 13.13 1.52
N LEU A 804 41.51 11.99 2.19
CA LEU A 804 41.39 10.69 1.52
C LEU A 804 40.31 10.71 0.46
N SER A 805 40.63 10.19 -0.70
CA SER A 805 39.70 10.04 -1.82
C SER A 805 39.08 8.67 -1.86
N THR A 806 38.17 8.44 -2.80
CA THR A 806 37.51 7.14 -3.04
C THR A 806 38.48 6.09 -3.59
N THR A 807 39.63 6.49 -4.12
CA THR A 807 40.67 5.58 -4.65
C THR A 807 41.71 5.19 -3.60
N ASP A 808 41.78 5.87 -2.45
CA ASP A 808 42.74 5.61 -1.38
C ASP A 808 42.21 4.60 -0.35
N VAL A 809 40.96 4.20 -0.51
CA VAL A 809 40.31 3.18 0.32
C VAL A 809 39.93 1.96 -0.53
N ASP A 810 39.77 0.80 0.14
CA ASP A 810 39.36 -0.43 -0.52
C ASP A 810 38.03 -0.22 -1.29
N ALA A 811 38.03 -0.50 -2.58
CA ALA A 811 36.90 -0.22 -3.47
C ALA A 811 35.63 -1.00 -3.11
N GLU A 812 35.78 -2.26 -2.69
CA GLU A 812 34.65 -3.10 -2.25
C GLU A 812 34.06 -2.57 -0.94
N TRP A 813 34.93 -2.24 0.03
CA TRP A 813 34.51 -1.60 1.27
C TRP A 813 33.79 -0.27 1.01
N PHE A 814 34.31 0.56 0.09
CA PHE A 814 33.68 1.82 -0.27
C PHE A 814 32.30 1.59 -0.89
N PHE A 815 32.21 0.68 -1.84
CA PHE A 815 30.92 0.35 -2.50
C PHE A 815 29.89 -0.20 -1.49
N GLN A 816 30.27 -1.08 -0.58
CA GLN A 816 29.40 -1.63 0.44
C GLN A 816 28.86 -0.57 1.41
N ASN A 817 29.62 0.50 1.66
CA ASN A 817 29.25 1.54 2.61
C ASN A 817 28.66 2.80 1.96
N SER A 818 28.78 2.98 0.63
CA SER A 818 28.22 4.13 -0.09
C SER A 818 27.18 3.75 -1.13
N GLY A 819 27.27 2.53 -1.70
CA GLY A 819 26.56 2.13 -2.91
C GLY A 819 27.04 2.83 -4.18
N GLU A 820 28.24 3.42 -4.16
CA GLU A 820 28.84 4.16 -5.26
C GLU A 820 30.14 3.51 -5.74
N GLU A 821 30.46 3.63 -7.02
CA GLU A 821 31.76 3.21 -7.54
C GLU A 821 32.88 4.13 -7.04
N ALA A 822 34.07 3.58 -6.80
CA ALA A 822 35.22 4.34 -6.35
C ALA A 822 35.72 5.33 -7.40
N LEU A 823 35.61 5.00 -8.69
CA LEU A 823 36.02 5.88 -9.80
C LEU A 823 34.84 6.73 -10.33
N PRO A 824 35.07 7.97 -10.77
CA PRO A 824 36.35 8.71 -10.69
C PRO A 824 36.70 9.07 -9.25
N SER A 825 38.02 9.27 -8.98
CA SER A 825 38.52 9.69 -7.67
C SER A 825 37.87 11.00 -7.24
N ARG A 826 37.43 11.04 -5.96
CA ARG A 826 36.80 12.22 -5.34
C ARG A 826 36.94 12.16 -3.82
N PRO A 827 36.96 13.29 -3.13
CA PRO A 827 37.03 13.33 -1.67
C PRO A 827 35.92 12.53 -1.00
N LEU A 828 36.23 11.75 0.03
CA LEU A 828 35.21 10.91 0.75
C LEU A 828 34.07 11.75 1.31
N SER A 829 34.33 13.00 1.76
CA SER A 829 33.30 13.92 2.26
C SER A 829 32.27 14.37 1.19
N SER A 830 32.60 14.18 -0.09
CA SER A 830 31.71 14.53 -1.21
C SER A 830 30.82 13.37 -1.68
N THR A 831 30.93 12.21 -1.02
CA THR A 831 30.24 10.96 -1.39
C THR A 831 29.07 10.63 -0.47
N GLY A 832 28.31 9.61 -0.84
CA GLY A 832 27.27 9.03 -0.01
C GLY A 832 27.75 8.06 1.07
N LEU A 833 29.06 8.06 1.43
CA LEU A 833 29.63 7.14 2.40
C LEU A 833 28.93 7.24 3.77
N GLN A 834 28.47 6.11 4.28
CA GLN A 834 27.86 5.98 5.61
C GLN A 834 28.36 4.71 6.30
N LEU A 835 29.16 4.87 7.34
CA LEU A 835 29.67 3.75 8.12
C LEU A 835 28.69 3.36 9.22
N TRP A 836 28.05 2.25 9.05
CA TRP A 836 27.14 1.70 10.05
C TRP A 836 27.95 0.79 11.00
N VAL A 837 28.11 1.24 12.24
CA VAL A 837 28.85 0.52 13.26
C VAL A 837 27.90 0.12 14.37
N SER A 838 27.91 -1.15 14.73
CA SER A 838 27.01 -1.69 15.73
C SER A 838 27.76 -2.52 16.76
N VAL A 839 27.58 -2.17 18.04
CA VAL A 839 27.98 -3.05 19.14
C VAL A 839 26.84 -4.07 19.31
N PRO A 840 27.11 -5.39 19.11
CA PRO A 840 26.06 -6.41 19.20
C PRO A 840 25.47 -6.54 20.61
N PRO A 841 24.22 -7.08 20.73
CA PRO A 841 23.61 -7.36 22.01
C PRO A 841 24.52 -8.21 22.90
N GLY A 842 24.61 -7.83 24.17
CA GLY A 842 25.43 -8.54 25.13
C GLY A 842 26.93 -8.29 25.02
N GLN A 843 27.40 -7.56 24.02
CA GLN A 843 28.81 -7.13 23.90
C GLN A 843 28.99 -5.69 24.37
N THR A 844 30.23 -5.34 24.69
CA THR A 844 30.57 -3.99 25.16
C THR A 844 31.53 -3.25 24.22
N SER A 845 31.97 -3.84 23.10
CA SER A 845 32.89 -3.12 22.20
C SER A 845 32.84 -3.63 20.77
N VAL A 846 33.23 -2.75 19.84
CA VAL A 846 33.42 -3.03 18.41
C VAL A 846 34.55 -2.16 17.88
N GLU A 847 35.19 -2.58 16.79
CA GLU A 847 36.16 -1.75 16.08
C GLU A 847 35.53 -1.15 14.83
N VAL A 848 35.83 0.12 14.61
CA VAL A 848 35.61 0.80 13.33
C VAL A 848 36.87 0.63 12.51
N VAL A 849 36.75 0.21 11.26
CA VAL A 849 37.86 -0.04 10.36
C VAL A 849 37.65 0.70 9.04
N VAL A 850 38.66 1.45 8.62
CA VAL A 850 38.76 2.04 7.28
C VAL A 850 40.00 1.45 6.61
N PRO A 851 39.84 0.50 5.68
CA PRO A 851 40.96 -0.08 4.97
C PRO A 851 41.46 0.88 3.89
N THR A 852 42.79 1.10 3.83
CA THR A 852 43.41 1.91 2.78
C THR A 852 44.15 1.02 1.79
N VAL A 853 44.43 1.55 0.60
CA VAL A 853 45.14 0.85 -0.46
C VAL A 853 46.48 1.48 -0.70
N THR A 854 47.41 0.73 -1.24
CA THR A 854 48.73 1.24 -1.67
C THR A 854 48.64 1.54 -3.15
N ASP A 855 49.09 2.74 -3.55
CA ASP A 855 49.22 3.04 -4.96
C ASP A 855 50.64 3.61 -5.28
N ALA A 856 50.81 4.27 -6.41
CA ALA A 856 52.11 4.81 -6.85
C ALA A 856 52.15 6.34 -6.87
N GLU A 857 51.09 7.00 -6.40
CA GLU A 857 51.01 8.45 -6.35
C GLU A 857 51.59 8.96 -5.05
N ALA A 858 52.41 10.01 -5.08
CA ALA A 858 53.00 10.63 -3.89
C ALA A 858 52.12 11.80 -3.46
N GLU A 859 51.22 11.56 -2.51
CA GLU A 859 50.18 12.51 -2.10
C GLU A 859 50.50 13.20 -0.77
N GLY A 860 51.42 12.69 -0.03
CA GLY A 860 51.84 13.16 1.30
C GLY A 860 50.91 12.62 2.41
N GLU A 861 50.83 13.30 3.55
CA GLU A 861 49.94 12.87 4.63
C GLU A 861 48.50 13.27 4.30
N GLU A 862 47.62 12.28 4.18
CA GLU A 862 46.19 12.48 3.97
C GLU A 862 45.37 12.14 5.22
N GLN A 863 44.12 12.56 5.27
CA GLN A 863 43.28 12.40 6.45
C GLN A 863 41.85 11.99 6.09
N VAL A 864 41.27 11.15 6.94
CA VAL A 864 39.81 10.95 6.99
C VAL A 864 39.29 11.48 8.32
N LYS A 865 38.25 12.31 8.26
CA LYS A 865 37.50 12.75 9.43
C LYS A 865 36.12 12.15 9.40
N LEU A 866 35.72 11.45 10.45
CA LEU A 866 34.42 10.78 10.55
C LEU A 866 33.67 11.34 11.76
N LYS A 867 32.41 11.76 11.53
CA LYS A 867 31.47 12.13 12.59
C LYS A 867 30.46 10.99 12.79
N PHE A 868 30.47 10.43 13.98
CA PHE A 868 29.51 9.40 14.36
C PHE A 868 28.36 10.01 15.15
N GLU A 869 27.13 9.63 14.76
CA GLU A 869 25.92 10.04 15.46
C GLU A 869 25.10 8.79 15.83
N GLY A 870 24.61 8.75 17.07
CA GLY A 870 23.75 7.68 17.54
C GLY A 870 22.35 7.80 16.90
N ARG A 871 21.82 6.67 16.47
CA ARG A 871 20.45 6.57 15.97
C ARG A 871 19.40 6.64 17.09
N SER A 872 19.85 6.46 18.31
CA SER A 872 19.01 6.53 19.53
C SER A 872 18.86 7.95 20.04
N PRO A 873 17.79 8.27 20.80
CA PRO A 873 17.58 9.59 21.41
C PRO A 873 18.66 10.05 22.39
N THR A 874 19.67 9.24 22.63
CA THR A 874 20.79 9.56 23.56
C THR A 874 21.68 10.72 23.11
N GLY A 875 21.56 11.19 21.89
CA GLY A 875 22.36 12.34 21.37
C GLY A 875 23.88 12.13 21.41
N VAL A 876 24.35 10.88 21.56
CA VAL A 876 25.76 10.56 21.65
C VAL A 876 26.37 10.67 20.26
N GLY A 877 27.22 11.66 20.08
CA GLY A 877 28.04 11.82 18.89
C GLY A 877 29.51 12.04 19.26
N PHE A 878 30.40 11.64 18.38
CA PHE A 878 31.85 11.90 18.49
C PHE A 878 32.47 12.03 17.12
N GLU A 879 33.66 12.62 17.07
CA GLU A 879 34.46 12.71 15.84
C GLU A 879 35.76 11.94 16.04
N VAL A 880 36.21 11.28 14.99
CA VAL A 880 37.55 10.69 14.90
C VAL A 880 38.26 11.19 13.66
N THR A 881 39.59 11.28 13.74
CA THR A 881 40.42 11.63 12.58
C THR A 881 41.47 10.54 12.45
N GLY A 882 41.66 10.05 11.24
CA GLY A 882 42.74 9.14 10.87
C GLY A 882 43.67 9.78 9.88
N LYS A 883 44.96 9.35 9.92
CA LYS A 883 46.03 9.82 9.07
C LYS A 883 46.62 8.65 8.30
N VAL A 884 46.86 8.88 7.03
CA VAL A 884 47.51 7.96 6.12
C VAL A 884 48.77 8.65 5.54
N ALA A 885 49.89 8.01 5.60
CA ALA A 885 51.13 8.49 5.00
C ALA A 885 51.46 7.59 3.79
N ASP A 886 52.12 8.19 2.79
CA ASP A 886 52.64 7.43 1.65
C ASP A 886 53.42 6.21 2.10
N ALA A 887 53.33 5.11 1.34
CA ALA A 887 54.17 3.92 1.58
C ALA A 887 55.66 4.28 1.37
N ALA A 888 56.52 3.97 2.35
CA ALA A 888 57.92 4.33 2.35
C ALA A 888 58.76 3.60 1.29
#